data_a81273cbde42823c5803b26f7a911e67
#
_entry.id   a81273cbde42823c5803b26f7a911e67
#
_cell.length_a   1.000
_cell.length_b   1.000
_cell.length_c   1.000
_cell.angle_alpha   90.00
_cell.angle_beta   90.00
_cell.angle_gamma   90.00
#
_symmetry.space_group_name_H-M   'P 1'
#
loop_
_entity.id
_entity.type
_entity.pdbx_description
1 polymer ?
#
loop_
_entity_poly.entity_id
_entity_poly.type
_entity_poly.pdbx_seq_one_letter_code
_entity_poly.pdbx_strand_id
1 'polypeptide(L)'
;MELIHYYEDLNTLHVGTEKPRCYYLPKKTDGTDSYRLLSGNDWRFFYYPNPQSVDEKFVLKDYENPEYVMMEVPSCWQSKGYDYKHYSGGAFVIPYDPPYVPDENPCGAYYKDFDISNEELEKDLYLYFEGVEAGFYVWVNGQFVGYSQVSHSPSEFDITRFAKAGKNRLAVLVLKWTDGTYLEAQDKYRYNGIFRDVTLIARPKSAVVDYTVRTTLSEDNTKAEFFVRLDSYKGLPNVTVSLFAPDGSKLANETLATENKDLETVFKVNDPILWNAEHPTLYKLVLSTDDEVIEQKVGIREVEIKDGVMLLNHRPVKLLGVNRHDSSPTDGYTVSREHVVRDLTMMKKNNINAIRTSHYPNAPWFTELCNEYGFYVIAEADFETHGTMDLVGEEPIYRKFGKIVQDPAFHDAIVDRMMLNVIRDKNESCVVIWSLGNESGYGKNLIDAGKWTKEYDPTRPVHYEGATWAPPGIENDQSCLDMVSRMYPTVETIKKYLADPTSVKPFILCEFVHAMGNGPGDIEDYLEVILPEKRIIGAFVWEWCDHATYEGKTPDGKDKYFYGGDYGEFPHDGNFCMDGLVYSDRRPHTGLHEWKNAIRPVRATLQEISPLKVSLWNRLDFTNLDDAVIVTYEIKEEGRLLSQGSVAVPSIEPHEKGFVLIPETPKTNKNTYLKLTYTAKQRTALAGEVLGFDQIALFEEQDEVLTPVSKTALPAFASWSVNETADIYELTRDGECIVFDRHLGTFAKIVKDNENQISEPMRFLTFRAPTNNDSAVSKEWRMAGYDRSTVKVYETSIQETDGVIEIHSRFSIASPAKQPFLRLQAVWKVDLEGTIILSLDGNFDKVFPYLPRFGLGLKLPNDKTDVTYYGYGPYESYSDKHRASWVDRFDTTVDDMFEDYVFPQENGSHYNCQYASVGNLYAKGKKPFSFQASRYSEKELDEKAHNFELVPSDGIYVALDYKQSGIGSNSCGPRLAEKYQIREEKIEWEISIRFDNGN
;
A
#
# COMPACT_ATOMS: atom_id res chain seq x y z
N MET A 1 -35.55 14.14 -21.59
CA MET A 1 -35.23 15.54 -21.20
C MET A 1 -34.22 16.10 -22.18
N GLU A 2 -34.41 17.27 -22.72
CA GLU A 2 -33.40 17.95 -23.53
C GLU A 2 -32.51 18.75 -22.58
N LEU A 3 -31.29 18.24 -22.34
CA LEU A 3 -30.27 18.91 -21.51
C LEU A 3 -29.45 19.86 -22.39
N ILE A 4 -28.96 20.95 -21.82
CA ILE A 4 -27.84 21.69 -22.41
C ILE A 4 -26.61 20.83 -22.22
N HIS A 5 -25.86 20.56 -23.30
CA HIS A 5 -24.72 19.62 -23.29
C HIS A 5 -23.46 20.24 -22.69
N TYR A 6 -23.53 20.72 -21.45
CA TYR A 6 -22.34 21.21 -20.72
C TYR A 6 -21.30 20.10 -20.52
N TYR A 7 -21.76 18.83 -20.47
CA TYR A 7 -20.93 17.65 -20.25
C TYR A 7 -20.12 17.21 -21.49
N GLU A 8 -20.23 17.94 -22.61
CA GLU A 8 -19.48 17.76 -23.85
C GLU A 8 -18.92 19.11 -24.34
N ASP A 9 -18.57 20.01 -23.42
CA ASP A 9 -18.05 21.34 -23.72
C ASP A 9 -16.91 21.73 -22.79
N LEU A 10 -15.66 21.51 -23.24
CA LEU A 10 -14.45 21.82 -22.49
C LEU A 10 -14.32 23.30 -22.03
N ASN A 11 -15.16 24.19 -22.55
CA ASN A 11 -15.21 25.60 -22.13
C ASN A 11 -16.19 25.84 -20.98
N THR A 12 -17.01 24.84 -20.62
CA THR A 12 -18.07 24.98 -19.61
C THR A 12 -17.90 23.95 -18.48
N LEU A 13 -17.01 24.23 -17.56
CA LEU A 13 -16.72 23.34 -16.44
C LEU A 13 -17.78 23.43 -15.33
N HIS A 14 -18.27 24.65 -15.07
CA HIS A 14 -19.21 24.98 -14.01
C HIS A 14 -20.21 26.02 -14.46
N VAL A 15 -21.48 25.86 -14.03
CA VAL A 15 -22.56 26.83 -14.27
C VAL A 15 -23.31 27.08 -12.97
N GLY A 16 -23.40 28.33 -12.54
CA GLY A 16 -24.15 28.70 -11.34
C GLY A 16 -23.53 28.29 -10.01
N THR A 17 -22.28 27.79 -10.02
CA THR A 17 -21.52 27.53 -8.80
C THR A 17 -20.94 28.82 -8.24
N GLU A 18 -20.73 28.84 -6.92
CA GLU A 18 -19.93 29.85 -6.24
C GLU A 18 -18.45 29.63 -6.57
N LYS A 19 -17.62 30.67 -6.31
CA LYS A 19 -16.18 30.55 -6.44
C LYS A 19 -15.62 29.59 -5.40
N PRO A 20 -14.55 28.82 -5.74
CA PRO A 20 -13.88 27.95 -4.78
C PRO A 20 -13.42 28.75 -3.55
N ARG A 21 -13.53 28.14 -2.37
CA ARG A 21 -13.07 28.68 -1.09
C ARG A 21 -12.41 27.61 -0.23
N CYS A 22 -11.69 28.02 0.80
CA CYS A 22 -11.17 27.09 1.80
C CYS A 22 -12.32 26.33 2.49
N TYR A 23 -12.04 25.10 2.89
CA TYR A 23 -13.03 24.29 3.58
C TYR A 23 -13.26 24.76 5.01
N TYR A 24 -14.48 25.00 5.36
CA TYR A 24 -15.00 25.18 6.71
C TYR A 24 -16.51 25.05 6.70
N LEU A 25 -17.07 24.67 7.84
CA LEU A 25 -18.52 24.70 8.09
C LEU A 25 -18.81 25.75 9.19
N PRO A 26 -19.64 26.79 8.89
CA PRO A 26 -19.85 27.91 9.81
C PRO A 26 -20.78 27.52 10.97
N LYS A 27 -20.63 28.27 12.08
CA LYS A 27 -21.50 28.18 13.28
C LYS A 27 -22.19 29.52 13.53
N LYS A 28 -23.30 29.49 14.26
CA LYS A 28 -23.92 30.68 14.83
C LYS A 28 -23.12 31.16 16.04
N THR A 29 -23.32 32.39 16.46
CA THR A 29 -22.63 32.97 17.62
C THR A 29 -22.94 32.28 18.93
N ASP A 30 -24.05 31.52 19.02
CA ASP A 30 -24.39 30.67 20.17
C ASP A 30 -23.67 29.30 20.16
N GLY A 31 -22.85 29.05 19.12
CA GLY A 31 -22.08 27.81 18.92
C GLY A 31 -22.84 26.69 18.21
N THR A 32 -24.10 26.89 17.87
CA THR A 32 -24.85 25.90 17.07
C THR A 32 -24.48 25.99 15.59
N ASP A 33 -24.67 24.89 14.86
CA ASP A 33 -24.31 24.83 13.44
C ASP A 33 -25.22 25.74 12.59
N SER A 34 -24.61 26.42 11.62
CA SER A 34 -25.32 27.18 10.58
C SER A 34 -25.60 26.31 9.35
N TYR A 35 -25.45 25.01 9.49
CA TYR A 35 -25.65 24.06 8.40
C TYR A 35 -26.39 22.81 8.92
N ARG A 36 -26.88 22.03 7.98
CA ARG A 36 -27.41 20.68 8.25
C ARG A 36 -27.16 19.76 7.07
N LEU A 37 -26.94 18.50 7.37
CA LEU A 37 -26.77 17.48 6.34
C LEU A 37 -28.12 17.22 5.66
N LEU A 38 -28.12 17.21 4.34
CA LEU A 38 -29.18 16.66 3.50
C LEU A 38 -28.91 15.19 3.13
N SER A 39 -27.72 14.68 3.44
CA SER A 39 -27.41 13.26 3.37
C SER A 39 -28.39 12.41 4.18
N GLY A 40 -28.54 11.12 3.85
CA GLY A 40 -29.42 10.17 4.55
C GLY A 40 -30.13 9.19 3.62
N ASN A 41 -31.02 8.38 4.19
CA ASN A 41 -31.68 7.25 3.51
C ASN A 41 -33.01 7.64 2.82
N ASP A 42 -33.33 8.91 2.73
CA ASP A 42 -34.61 9.43 2.28
C ASP A 42 -34.55 10.15 0.93
N TRP A 43 -33.50 9.88 0.14
CA TRP A 43 -33.43 10.31 -1.25
C TRP A 43 -34.21 9.35 -2.12
N ARG A 44 -34.94 9.87 -3.10
CA ARG A 44 -35.59 9.11 -4.14
C ARG A 44 -34.70 9.03 -5.34
N PHE A 45 -34.54 7.87 -5.92
CA PHE A 45 -33.62 7.59 -7.02
C PHE A 45 -34.29 6.83 -8.14
N PHE A 46 -33.94 7.20 -9.36
CA PHE A 46 -34.29 6.45 -10.55
C PHE A 46 -33.10 6.40 -11.51
N TYR A 47 -32.79 5.20 -12.00
CA TYR A 47 -31.69 4.96 -12.93
C TYR A 47 -32.17 4.98 -14.36
N TYR A 48 -31.56 5.78 -15.23
CA TYR A 48 -31.85 5.88 -16.65
C TYR A 48 -30.67 5.42 -17.49
N PRO A 49 -30.89 4.78 -18.67
CA PRO A 49 -29.80 4.30 -19.54
C PRO A 49 -29.07 5.44 -20.26
N ASN A 50 -29.69 6.61 -20.38
CA ASN A 50 -29.11 7.81 -21.00
C ASN A 50 -29.91 9.06 -20.64
N PRO A 51 -29.33 10.28 -20.83
CA PRO A 51 -30.01 11.54 -20.54
C PRO A 51 -31.31 11.77 -21.31
N GLN A 52 -31.40 11.27 -22.57
CA GLN A 52 -32.59 11.42 -23.44
C GLN A 52 -33.81 10.69 -22.87
N SER A 53 -33.58 9.63 -22.11
CA SER A 53 -34.65 8.82 -21.48
C SER A 53 -35.21 9.43 -20.18
N VAL A 54 -34.56 10.46 -19.64
CA VAL A 54 -34.95 11.07 -18.36
C VAL A 54 -36.33 11.75 -18.51
N ASP A 55 -37.26 11.43 -17.61
CA ASP A 55 -38.54 12.12 -17.53
C ASP A 55 -38.33 13.54 -17.01
N GLU A 56 -38.62 14.55 -17.86
CA GLU A 56 -38.43 15.98 -17.51
C GLU A 56 -39.19 16.41 -16.25
N LYS A 57 -40.25 15.66 -15.89
CA LYS A 57 -41.06 15.98 -14.73
C LYS A 57 -40.33 15.75 -13.40
N PHE A 58 -39.21 14.98 -13.37
CA PHE A 58 -38.55 14.61 -12.11
C PHE A 58 -38.06 15.85 -11.34
N VAL A 59 -37.83 16.97 -12.02
CA VAL A 59 -37.42 18.24 -11.38
C VAL A 59 -38.59 18.98 -10.73
N LEU A 60 -39.85 18.64 -11.08
CA LEU A 60 -41.02 19.36 -10.57
C LEU A 60 -41.31 19.03 -9.10
N LYS A 61 -41.70 20.02 -8.34
CA LYS A 61 -41.94 19.94 -6.89
C LYS A 61 -42.94 18.83 -6.49
N ASP A 62 -43.99 18.65 -7.27
CA ASP A 62 -45.10 17.76 -6.95
C ASP A 62 -45.09 16.45 -7.78
N TYR A 63 -43.97 16.20 -8.47
CA TYR A 63 -43.78 14.97 -9.21
C TYR A 63 -43.46 13.79 -8.29
N GLU A 64 -44.16 12.69 -8.49
CA GLU A 64 -43.86 11.40 -7.83
C GLU A 64 -43.81 10.32 -8.93
N ASN A 65 -42.62 9.68 -9.08
CA ASN A 65 -42.49 8.53 -9.92
C ASN A 65 -42.82 7.27 -9.10
N PRO A 66 -43.81 6.43 -9.49
CA PRO A 66 -44.15 5.23 -8.72
C PRO A 66 -43.05 4.15 -8.76
N GLU A 67 -42.05 4.27 -9.63
CA GLU A 67 -40.95 3.31 -9.82
C GLU A 67 -39.65 3.76 -9.10
N TYR A 68 -39.64 4.91 -8.40
CA TYR A 68 -38.47 5.31 -7.68
C TYR A 68 -38.14 4.32 -6.55
N VAL A 69 -36.84 4.26 -6.19
CA VAL A 69 -36.37 3.57 -5.00
C VAL A 69 -35.84 4.56 -3.98
N MET A 70 -35.81 4.15 -2.73
CA MET A 70 -35.08 4.91 -1.70
C MET A 70 -33.60 4.63 -1.82
N MET A 71 -32.80 5.66 -1.94
CA MET A 71 -31.36 5.60 -2.07
C MET A 71 -30.71 6.33 -0.89
N GLU A 72 -29.73 5.70 -0.31
CA GLU A 72 -28.83 6.35 0.63
C GLU A 72 -27.90 7.32 -0.09
N VAL A 73 -27.72 8.51 0.45
CA VAL A 73 -26.71 9.49 0.03
C VAL A 73 -25.91 9.88 1.29
N PRO A 74 -24.58 9.76 1.29
CA PRO A 74 -23.75 9.42 0.13
C PRO A 74 -23.78 7.92 -0.23
N SER A 75 -23.70 7.61 -1.54
CA SER A 75 -23.47 6.26 -2.05
C SER A 75 -23.08 6.28 -3.54
N CYS A 76 -22.41 5.20 -3.97
CA CYS A 76 -22.20 4.87 -5.37
C CYS A 76 -23.34 3.95 -5.82
N TRP A 77 -23.99 4.23 -6.95
CA TRP A 77 -25.15 3.40 -7.39
C TRP A 77 -24.76 1.98 -7.78
N GLN A 78 -23.51 1.73 -8.24
CA GLN A 78 -23.01 0.38 -8.52
C GLN A 78 -22.96 -0.49 -7.27
N SER A 79 -22.63 0.11 -6.10
CA SER A 79 -22.67 -0.59 -4.81
C SER A 79 -24.10 -0.93 -4.34
N LYS A 80 -25.11 -0.30 -4.95
CA LYS A 80 -26.53 -0.54 -4.65
C LYS A 80 -27.22 -1.40 -5.72
N GLY A 81 -26.44 -1.98 -6.67
CA GLY A 81 -26.93 -2.92 -7.67
C GLY A 81 -27.42 -2.30 -8.97
N TYR A 82 -27.09 -1.04 -9.23
CA TYR A 82 -27.36 -0.38 -10.50
C TYR A 82 -26.10 -0.28 -11.32
N ASP A 83 -26.15 -0.62 -12.62
CA ASP A 83 -24.98 -0.70 -13.48
C ASP A 83 -23.98 -1.76 -12.98
N TYR A 84 -22.82 -1.87 -13.60
CA TYR A 84 -21.75 -2.79 -13.21
C TYR A 84 -20.52 -2.04 -12.69
N LYS A 85 -19.80 -2.67 -11.78
CA LYS A 85 -18.52 -2.19 -11.31
C LYS A 85 -17.50 -2.41 -12.42
N HIS A 86 -16.64 -1.43 -12.66
CA HIS A 86 -15.68 -1.47 -13.76
C HIS A 86 -14.30 -1.08 -13.25
N TYR A 87 -13.36 -2.01 -13.27
CA TYR A 87 -11.97 -1.73 -12.92
C TYR A 87 -11.12 -1.54 -14.18
N SER A 88 -10.30 -0.49 -14.18
CA SER A 88 -9.27 -0.26 -15.21
C SER A 88 -8.05 0.42 -14.60
N GLY A 89 -6.86 -0.08 -14.91
CA GLY A 89 -5.55 0.43 -14.49
C GLY A 89 -5.09 1.67 -15.27
N GLY A 90 -6.01 2.58 -15.62
CA GLY A 90 -5.72 3.83 -16.30
C GLY A 90 -6.18 3.91 -17.75
N ALA A 91 -6.62 2.81 -18.40
CA ALA A 91 -7.19 2.86 -19.73
C ALA A 91 -8.53 3.64 -19.74
N PHE A 92 -8.80 4.40 -20.81
CA PHE A 92 -10.13 4.96 -21.01
C PHE A 92 -11.16 3.85 -21.20
N VAL A 93 -12.24 3.92 -20.41
CA VAL A 93 -13.36 2.96 -20.50
C VAL A 93 -14.42 3.40 -21.51
N ILE A 94 -14.21 4.54 -22.16
CA ILE A 94 -14.98 5.08 -23.27
C ILE A 94 -14.08 5.34 -24.48
N PRO A 95 -14.62 5.43 -25.71
CA PRO A 95 -13.84 5.84 -26.88
C PRO A 95 -13.19 7.20 -26.66
N TYR A 96 -11.93 7.34 -27.12
CA TYR A 96 -11.24 8.63 -27.04
C TYR A 96 -11.68 9.54 -28.20
N ASP A 97 -12.65 10.40 -27.95
CA ASP A 97 -13.18 11.39 -28.91
C ASP A 97 -13.62 12.69 -28.20
N PRO A 98 -12.74 13.30 -27.36
CA PRO A 98 -13.13 14.49 -26.59
C PRO A 98 -13.55 15.66 -27.50
N PRO A 99 -14.56 16.46 -27.11
CA PRO A 99 -15.24 16.43 -25.80
C PRO A 99 -16.40 15.44 -25.70
N TYR A 100 -16.67 14.66 -26.75
CA TYR A 100 -17.85 13.81 -26.84
C TYR A 100 -17.76 12.55 -25.98
N VAL A 101 -18.89 12.15 -25.41
CA VAL A 101 -19.05 10.89 -24.67
C VAL A 101 -20.09 9.99 -25.36
N PRO A 102 -20.12 8.67 -25.09
CA PRO A 102 -21.11 7.78 -25.69
C PRO A 102 -22.57 8.22 -25.44
N ASP A 103 -23.46 8.02 -26.42
CA ASP A 103 -24.90 8.23 -26.23
C ASP A 103 -25.51 7.29 -25.17
N GLU A 104 -24.91 6.10 -25.00
CA GLU A 104 -25.15 5.20 -23.85
C GLU A 104 -24.44 5.74 -22.63
N ASN A 105 -25.00 6.81 -22.07
CA ASN A 105 -24.47 7.49 -20.89
C ASN A 105 -25.44 7.34 -19.71
N PRO A 106 -25.35 6.25 -18.94
CA PRO A 106 -26.22 6.06 -17.80
C PRO A 106 -26.25 7.24 -16.86
N CYS A 107 -27.41 7.50 -16.26
CA CYS A 107 -27.55 8.60 -15.32
C CYS A 107 -28.52 8.28 -14.19
N GLY A 108 -28.23 8.85 -13.03
CA GLY A 108 -29.06 8.77 -11.84
C GLY A 108 -29.82 10.05 -11.59
N ALA A 109 -31.16 9.97 -11.57
CA ALA A 109 -32.02 11.07 -11.18
C ALA A 109 -32.33 10.94 -9.69
N TYR A 110 -31.84 11.88 -8.90
CA TYR A 110 -32.06 11.95 -7.47
C TYR A 110 -33.00 13.09 -7.14
N TYR A 111 -33.90 12.91 -6.18
CA TYR A 111 -34.64 14.02 -5.63
C TYR A 111 -34.95 13.82 -4.15
N LYS A 112 -34.93 14.94 -3.43
CA LYS A 112 -35.17 15.00 -1.99
C LYS A 112 -36.04 16.21 -1.63
N ASP A 113 -36.98 15.96 -0.77
CA ASP A 113 -37.75 17.05 -0.16
C ASP A 113 -37.06 17.51 1.12
N PHE A 114 -36.98 18.82 1.34
CA PHE A 114 -36.41 19.40 2.54
C PHE A 114 -37.16 20.67 2.92
N ASP A 115 -37.21 20.95 4.20
CA ASP A 115 -37.93 22.12 4.72
C ASP A 115 -36.96 23.27 4.95
N ILE A 116 -37.45 24.50 4.68
CA ILE A 116 -36.77 25.75 5.01
C ILE A 116 -37.68 26.57 5.94
N SER A 117 -37.17 26.92 7.10
CA SER A 117 -37.85 27.76 8.05
C SER A 117 -37.90 29.23 7.59
N ASN A 118 -38.80 30.03 8.15
CA ASN A 118 -38.86 31.48 7.90
C ASN A 118 -37.55 32.17 8.33
N GLU A 119 -36.93 31.70 9.41
CA GLU A 119 -35.61 32.23 9.87
C GLU A 119 -34.49 31.97 8.84
N GLU A 120 -34.44 30.74 8.31
CA GLU A 120 -33.44 30.40 7.27
C GLU A 120 -33.69 31.19 5.98
N LEU A 121 -34.94 31.48 5.61
CA LEU A 121 -35.26 32.22 4.40
C LEU A 121 -34.78 33.68 4.42
N GLU A 122 -34.51 34.23 5.61
CA GLU A 122 -33.91 35.58 5.74
C GLU A 122 -32.40 35.59 5.47
N LYS A 123 -31.80 34.41 5.34
CA LYS A 123 -30.36 34.19 5.13
C LYS A 123 -30.05 33.90 3.68
N ASP A 124 -28.75 33.86 3.34
CA ASP A 124 -28.26 33.28 2.10
C ASP A 124 -28.17 31.76 2.28
N LEU A 125 -28.71 31.02 1.32
CA LEU A 125 -28.82 29.55 1.37
C LEU A 125 -27.94 28.90 0.30
N TYR A 126 -27.09 28.00 0.72
CA TYR A 126 -26.19 27.30 -0.18
C TYR A 126 -26.38 25.79 -0.09
N LEU A 127 -26.29 25.11 -1.22
CA LEU A 127 -26.10 23.65 -1.32
C LEU A 127 -24.61 23.39 -1.56
N TYR A 128 -24.02 22.59 -0.69
CA TYR A 128 -22.63 22.20 -0.77
C TYR A 128 -22.52 20.69 -0.99
N PHE A 129 -22.06 20.28 -2.17
CA PHE A 129 -21.80 18.89 -2.55
C PHE A 129 -20.30 18.62 -2.37
N GLU A 130 -19.92 17.69 -1.53
CA GLU A 130 -18.50 17.38 -1.27
C GLU A 130 -17.84 16.56 -2.38
N GLY A 131 -18.63 15.80 -3.15
CA GLY A 131 -18.15 15.01 -4.28
C GLY A 131 -19.28 14.29 -5.00
N VAL A 132 -19.28 14.38 -6.36
CA VAL A 132 -20.26 13.75 -7.25
C VAL A 132 -19.54 13.31 -8.53
N GLU A 133 -19.58 12.03 -8.88
CA GLU A 133 -18.94 11.51 -10.09
C GLU A 133 -19.96 11.09 -11.17
N ALA A 134 -19.79 11.52 -12.47
CA ALA A 134 -18.71 12.35 -13.03
C ALA A 134 -19.06 13.83 -13.14
N GLY A 135 -20.29 14.17 -13.44
CA GLY A 135 -20.85 15.52 -13.53
C GLY A 135 -22.34 15.53 -13.27
N PHE A 136 -22.87 16.68 -12.87
CA PHE A 136 -24.25 16.72 -12.42
C PHE A 136 -24.94 18.07 -12.64
N TYR A 137 -26.25 18.00 -12.79
CA TYR A 137 -27.15 19.12 -12.92
C TYR A 137 -28.01 19.25 -11.65
N VAL A 138 -28.30 20.49 -11.24
CA VAL A 138 -29.04 20.80 -10.01
C VAL A 138 -30.26 21.66 -10.31
N TRP A 139 -31.40 21.29 -9.74
CA TRP A 139 -32.65 22.08 -9.76
C TRP A 139 -33.20 22.21 -8.33
N VAL A 140 -33.77 23.35 -8.05
CA VAL A 140 -34.55 23.60 -6.81
C VAL A 140 -35.96 24.08 -7.22
N ASN A 141 -37.01 23.37 -6.71
CA ASN A 141 -38.39 23.67 -7.00
C ASN A 141 -38.71 23.78 -8.50
N GLY A 142 -38.07 22.93 -9.33
CA GLY A 142 -38.25 22.88 -10.80
C GLY A 142 -37.48 23.97 -11.58
N GLN A 143 -36.66 24.77 -10.90
CA GLN A 143 -35.86 25.81 -11.54
C GLN A 143 -34.41 25.34 -11.61
N PHE A 144 -33.76 25.48 -12.75
CA PHE A 144 -32.39 25.14 -12.97
C PHE A 144 -31.48 26.06 -12.13
N VAL A 145 -30.63 25.47 -11.31
CA VAL A 145 -29.65 26.18 -10.45
C VAL A 145 -28.28 26.18 -11.13
N GLY A 146 -27.80 25.01 -11.58
CA GLY A 146 -26.51 24.93 -12.21
C GLY A 146 -26.04 23.53 -12.60
N TYR A 147 -24.79 23.47 -13.09
CA TYR A 147 -24.04 22.30 -13.48
C TYR A 147 -22.63 22.33 -12.88
N SER A 148 -22.08 21.21 -12.54
CA SER A 148 -20.68 21.08 -12.13
C SER A 148 -20.09 19.73 -12.49
N GLN A 149 -18.79 19.68 -12.62
CA GLN A 149 -17.96 18.47 -12.79
C GLN A 149 -16.70 18.57 -11.92
N VAL A 150 -15.74 17.68 -12.07
CA VAL A 150 -14.59 17.40 -11.19
C VAL A 150 -15.02 16.62 -9.95
N SER A 151 -14.99 15.31 -10.13
CA SER A 151 -15.66 14.33 -9.25
C SER A 151 -15.35 14.45 -7.77
N HIS A 152 -14.06 14.67 -7.42
CA HIS A 152 -13.58 14.66 -6.03
C HIS A 152 -13.42 16.06 -5.41
N SER A 153 -13.91 17.09 -6.11
CA SER A 153 -13.87 18.47 -5.63
C SER A 153 -15.26 18.96 -5.22
N PRO A 154 -15.37 19.78 -4.17
CA PRO A 154 -16.65 20.31 -3.75
C PRO A 154 -17.25 21.29 -4.76
N SER A 155 -18.58 21.32 -4.84
CA SER A 155 -19.35 22.31 -5.60
C SER A 155 -20.37 22.97 -4.70
N GLU A 156 -20.39 24.30 -4.66
CA GLU A 156 -21.31 25.12 -3.86
C GLU A 156 -22.24 25.94 -4.76
N PHE A 157 -23.54 25.90 -4.49
CA PHE A 157 -24.57 26.61 -5.27
C PHE A 157 -25.40 27.52 -4.39
N ASP A 158 -25.54 28.81 -4.74
CA ASP A 158 -26.48 29.75 -4.10
C ASP A 158 -27.91 29.41 -4.55
N ILE A 159 -28.72 28.94 -3.61
CA ILE A 159 -30.13 28.60 -3.83
C ILE A 159 -31.12 29.63 -3.24
N THR A 160 -30.65 30.75 -2.71
CA THR A 160 -31.45 31.76 -2.00
C THR A 160 -32.68 32.21 -2.79
N ARG A 161 -32.50 32.50 -4.09
CA ARG A 161 -33.60 32.97 -4.97
C ARG A 161 -34.59 31.87 -5.37
N PHE A 162 -34.22 30.61 -5.22
CA PHE A 162 -35.03 29.44 -5.59
C PHE A 162 -35.81 28.84 -4.42
N ALA A 163 -35.38 29.13 -3.20
CA ALA A 163 -35.92 28.60 -1.97
C ALA A 163 -37.24 29.27 -1.56
N LYS A 164 -38.07 28.54 -0.80
CA LYS A 164 -39.34 29.00 -0.26
C LYS A 164 -39.49 28.51 1.18
N ALA A 165 -40.28 29.25 2.00
CA ALA A 165 -40.64 28.78 3.33
C ALA A 165 -41.44 27.46 3.26
N GLY A 166 -41.16 26.55 4.16
CA GLY A 166 -41.70 25.18 4.17
C GLY A 166 -41.04 24.26 3.20
N LYS A 167 -41.78 23.35 2.62
CA LYS A 167 -41.29 22.26 1.79
C LYS A 167 -40.69 22.73 0.46
N ASN A 168 -39.45 22.36 0.20
CA ASN A 168 -38.72 22.53 -1.07
C ASN A 168 -38.32 21.18 -1.65
N ARG A 169 -38.07 21.12 -2.94
CA ARG A 169 -37.54 19.95 -3.62
C ARG A 169 -36.19 20.28 -4.26
N LEU A 170 -35.19 19.49 -3.90
CA LEU A 170 -33.93 19.39 -4.59
C LEU A 170 -34.02 18.24 -5.60
N ALA A 171 -33.64 18.47 -6.84
CA ALA A 171 -33.46 17.46 -7.87
C ALA A 171 -32.04 17.53 -8.43
N VAL A 172 -31.40 16.39 -8.58
CA VAL A 172 -30.03 16.25 -9.10
C VAL A 172 -30.00 15.17 -10.15
N LEU A 173 -29.45 15.45 -11.33
CA LEU A 173 -29.17 14.47 -12.35
C LEU A 173 -27.67 14.27 -12.45
N VAL A 174 -27.19 13.08 -12.11
CA VAL A 174 -25.79 12.69 -12.18
C VAL A 174 -25.56 11.88 -13.45
N LEU A 175 -24.57 12.24 -14.25
CA LEU A 175 -24.16 11.55 -15.47
C LEU A 175 -22.99 10.59 -15.18
N LYS A 176 -22.96 9.44 -15.87
CA LYS A 176 -21.84 8.51 -15.79
C LYS A 176 -20.58 9.05 -16.46
N TRP A 177 -20.76 9.67 -17.64
CA TRP A 177 -19.67 10.18 -18.45
C TRP A 177 -19.84 11.66 -18.77
N THR A 178 -18.71 12.37 -18.72
CA THR A 178 -18.59 13.77 -19.13
C THR A 178 -17.26 13.95 -19.86
N ASP A 179 -17.01 15.10 -20.48
CA ASP A 179 -15.70 15.45 -21.00
C ASP A 179 -14.61 15.47 -19.91
N GLY A 180 -14.97 15.64 -18.63
CA GLY A 180 -14.10 15.46 -17.47
C GLY A 180 -13.59 14.04 -17.30
N THR A 181 -14.28 13.03 -17.80
CA THR A 181 -13.86 11.62 -17.74
C THR A 181 -12.51 11.38 -18.43
N TYR A 182 -12.15 12.18 -19.43
CA TYR A 182 -10.83 12.11 -20.09
C TYR A 182 -9.69 12.63 -19.20
N LEU A 183 -10.01 13.31 -18.11
CA LEU A 183 -9.06 13.87 -17.14
C LEU A 183 -9.04 13.08 -15.82
N GLU A 184 -9.82 12.02 -15.71
CA GLU A 184 -10.00 11.20 -14.50
C GLU A 184 -9.79 9.71 -14.81
N ALA A 185 -8.68 9.39 -15.50
CA ALA A 185 -8.32 8.03 -15.91
C ALA A 185 -7.40 7.34 -14.89
N GLN A 186 -7.68 7.51 -13.58
CA GLN A 186 -6.90 6.91 -12.50
C GLN A 186 -7.03 5.38 -12.48
N ASP A 187 -6.02 4.71 -11.94
CA ASP A 187 -6.04 3.27 -11.68
C ASP A 187 -6.96 2.97 -10.49
N LYS A 188 -8.24 2.75 -10.79
CA LYS A 188 -9.28 2.48 -9.78
C LYS A 188 -10.53 1.89 -10.42
N TYR A 189 -11.43 1.35 -9.58
CA TYR A 189 -12.79 1.08 -10.02
C TYR A 189 -13.47 2.37 -10.51
N ARG A 190 -14.45 2.24 -11.39
CA ARG A 190 -15.31 3.33 -11.84
C ARG A 190 -16.66 3.19 -11.15
N TYR A 191 -16.96 4.16 -10.30
CA TYR A 191 -18.22 4.29 -9.59
C TYR A 191 -18.83 5.64 -9.90
N ASN A 192 -20.14 5.78 -9.73
CA ASN A 192 -20.83 7.02 -9.97
C ASN A 192 -21.90 7.26 -8.90
N GLY A 193 -22.30 8.51 -8.74
CA GLY A 193 -23.36 8.93 -7.83
C GLY A 193 -22.92 10.11 -6.95
N ILE A 194 -23.77 10.44 -6.01
CA ILE A 194 -23.47 11.42 -4.95
C ILE A 194 -22.75 10.65 -3.84
N PHE A 195 -21.42 10.54 -3.93
CA PHE A 195 -20.64 9.62 -3.10
C PHE A 195 -20.03 10.27 -1.84
N ARG A 196 -20.17 11.60 -1.69
CA ARG A 196 -19.84 12.34 -0.48
C ARG A 196 -21.04 13.16 0.00
N ASP A 197 -20.94 13.79 1.15
CA ASP A 197 -22.04 14.47 1.79
C ASP A 197 -22.61 15.64 0.98
N VAL A 198 -23.91 15.86 1.17
CA VAL A 198 -24.66 17.03 0.69
C VAL A 198 -25.12 17.82 1.91
N THR A 199 -24.72 19.10 1.97
CA THR A 199 -24.99 19.99 3.09
C THR A 199 -25.79 21.21 2.65
N LEU A 200 -26.83 21.56 3.39
CA LEU A 200 -27.49 22.86 3.29
C LEU A 200 -26.86 23.79 4.32
N ILE A 201 -26.32 24.92 3.84
CA ILE A 201 -25.68 25.95 4.68
C ILE A 201 -26.57 27.19 4.64
N ALA A 202 -26.95 27.73 5.82
CA ALA A 202 -27.76 28.94 5.98
C ALA A 202 -26.91 30.05 6.61
N ARG A 203 -26.38 30.93 5.80
CA ARG A 203 -25.44 31.97 6.20
C ARG A 203 -26.12 33.34 6.36
N PRO A 204 -25.67 34.16 7.31
CA PRO A 204 -26.08 35.57 7.33
C PRO A 204 -25.66 36.26 6.04
N LYS A 205 -26.40 37.32 5.64
CA LYS A 205 -26.09 38.12 4.45
C LYS A 205 -24.74 38.83 4.55
N SER A 206 -24.24 38.98 5.77
CA SER A 206 -22.92 39.50 6.10
C SER A 206 -22.03 38.35 6.61
N ALA A 207 -21.09 37.86 5.78
CA ALA A 207 -20.33 36.66 6.06
C ALA A 207 -18.88 36.71 5.54
N VAL A 208 -17.96 36.04 6.20
CA VAL A 208 -16.63 35.74 5.66
C VAL A 208 -16.77 34.61 4.62
N VAL A 209 -16.40 34.84 3.37
CA VAL A 209 -16.55 33.86 2.30
C VAL A 209 -15.29 32.99 2.17
N ASP A 210 -14.14 33.63 2.17
CA ASP A 210 -12.84 32.93 2.04
C ASP A 210 -11.76 33.65 2.84
N TYR A 211 -10.77 32.89 3.34
CA TYR A 211 -9.63 33.41 4.09
C TYR A 211 -8.39 32.52 3.93
N THR A 212 -7.22 33.11 4.15
CA THR A 212 -5.93 32.43 4.10
C THR A 212 -5.22 32.52 5.44
N VAL A 213 -4.64 31.41 5.89
CA VAL A 213 -3.77 31.32 7.07
C VAL A 213 -2.37 30.89 6.62
N ARG A 214 -1.34 31.60 7.11
CA ARG A 214 0.07 31.23 6.91
C ARG A 214 0.84 31.37 8.21
N THR A 215 1.89 30.60 8.36
CA THR A 215 2.80 30.68 9.50
C THR A 215 4.25 30.76 9.03
N THR A 216 5.06 31.57 9.69
CA THR A 216 6.51 31.65 9.49
C THR A 216 7.23 31.60 10.82
N LEU A 217 8.47 31.15 10.81
CA LEU A 217 9.28 30.94 12.01
C LEU A 217 10.55 31.82 11.98
N SER A 218 11.03 32.23 13.17
CA SER A 218 12.39 32.73 13.31
C SER A 218 13.39 31.60 13.13
N GLU A 219 14.62 31.89 12.70
CA GLU A 219 15.67 30.90 12.46
C GLU A 219 15.93 29.96 13.66
N ASP A 220 15.72 30.44 14.89
CA ASP A 220 15.89 29.69 16.14
C ASP A 220 14.60 29.05 16.66
N ASN A 221 13.50 29.15 15.92
CA ASN A 221 12.17 28.66 16.27
C ASN A 221 11.58 29.24 17.59
N THR A 222 12.16 30.31 18.13
CA THR A 222 11.66 30.93 19.37
C THR A 222 10.49 31.89 19.14
N LYS A 223 10.22 32.24 17.87
CA LYS A 223 9.11 33.12 17.49
C LYS A 223 8.42 32.62 16.25
N ALA A 224 7.11 32.81 16.19
CA ALA A 224 6.30 32.60 15.01
C ALA A 224 5.48 33.83 14.66
N GLU A 225 5.26 34.06 13.39
CA GLU A 225 4.25 34.97 12.89
C GLU A 225 3.08 34.12 12.34
N PHE A 226 1.87 34.39 12.85
CA PHE A 226 0.65 33.76 12.45
C PHE A 226 -0.18 34.78 11.66
N PHE A 227 -0.16 34.62 10.36
CA PHE A 227 -0.78 35.53 9.40
C PHE A 227 -2.18 35.04 9.04
N VAL A 228 -3.17 35.98 9.05
CA VAL A 228 -4.56 35.75 8.63
C VAL A 228 -4.98 36.86 7.69
N ARG A 229 -5.49 36.49 6.52
CA ARG A 229 -6.05 37.42 5.54
C ARG A 229 -7.47 37.01 5.16
N LEU A 230 -8.38 37.97 5.06
CA LEU A 230 -9.71 37.74 4.48
C LEU A 230 -9.60 37.92 2.95
N ASP A 231 -9.80 36.84 2.21
CA ASP A 231 -9.69 36.84 0.75
C ASP A 231 -11.00 37.27 0.09
N SER A 232 -12.15 36.92 0.69
CA SER A 232 -13.48 37.28 0.23
C SER A 232 -14.49 37.37 1.36
N TYR A 233 -15.41 38.35 1.29
CA TYR A 233 -16.49 38.54 2.28
C TYR A 233 -17.69 39.26 1.64
N LYS A 234 -18.86 39.20 2.31
CA LYS A 234 -20.09 39.89 1.93
C LYS A 234 -20.53 40.79 3.07
N GLY A 235 -20.82 42.05 2.79
CA GLY A 235 -21.58 42.97 3.63
C GLY A 235 -21.13 43.17 5.08
N LEU A 236 -19.90 42.83 5.44
CA LEU A 236 -19.39 42.89 6.80
C LEU A 236 -18.84 44.25 7.15
N PRO A 237 -19.25 44.85 8.29
CA PRO A 237 -18.58 46.05 8.82
C PRO A 237 -17.26 45.68 9.50
N ASN A 238 -17.21 44.55 10.25
CA ASN A 238 -16.04 44.14 11.02
C ASN A 238 -15.97 42.61 11.13
N VAL A 239 -14.73 42.07 11.21
CA VAL A 239 -14.45 40.66 11.55
C VAL A 239 -13.45 40.64 12.69
N THR A 240 -13.79 39.97 13.79
CA THR A 240 -12.85 39.75 14.89
C THR A 240 -12.11 38.43 14.66
N VAL A 241 -10.79 38.51 14.52
CA VAL A 241 -9.87 37.38 14.42
C VAL A 241 -9.30 37.10 15.80
N SER A 242 -9.44 35.90 16.31
CA SER A 242 -8.91 35.50 17.62
C SER A 242 -8.05 34.24 17.48
N LEU A 243 -6.90 34.20 18.14
CA LEU A 243 -5.99 33.06 18.21
C LEU A 243 -5.96 32.51 19.62
N PHE A 244 -6.13 31.20 19.75
CA PHE A 244 -6.06 30.46 21.00
C PHE A 244 -4.93 29.43 20.98
N ALA A 245 -4.21 29.32 22.09
CA ALA A 245 -3.19 28.30 22.30
C ALA A 245 -3.81 26.88 22.39
N PRO A 246 -2.98 25.83 22.28
CA PRO A 246 -3.45 24.44 22.41
C PRO A 246 -4.15 24.11 23.73
N ASP A 247 -3.83 24.82 24.82
CA ASP A 247 -4.48 24.68 26.14
C ASP A 247 -5.82 25.42 26.25
N GLY A 248 -6.24 26.10 25.15
CA GLY A 248 -7.49 26.86 25.08
C GLY A 248 -7.38 28.31 25.56
N SER A 249 -6.20 28.76 26.05
CA SER A 249 -6.00 30.14 26.44
C SER A 249 -5.95 31.08 25.23
N LYS A 250 -6.60 32.25 25.34
CA LYS A 250 -6.58 33.24 24.26
C LYS A 250 -5.23 33.94 24.22
N LEU A 251 -4.53 33.87 23.09
CA LEU A 251 -3.24 34.51 22.87
C LEU A 251 -3.35 35.94 22.35
N ALA A 252 -4.22 36.13 21.36
CA ALA A 252 -4.37 37.42 20.69
C ALA A 252 -5.75 37.55 20.07
N ASN A 253 -6.18 38.81 19.82
CA ASN A 253 -7.31 39.11 18.98
C ASN A 253 -7.15 40.48 18.34
N GLU A 254 -7.74 40.63 17.16
CA GLU A 254 -7.81 41.89 16.43
C GLU A 254 -9.14 41.98 15.69
N THR A 255 -9.67 43.19 15.52
CA THR A 255 -10.87 43.43 14.73
C THR A 255 -10.48 44.15 13.44
N LEU A 256 -10.71 43.47 12.31
CA LEU A 256 -10.49 43.99 10.98
C LEU A 256 -11.75 44.74 10.52
N ALA A 257 -11.60 46.05 10.23
CA ALA A 257 -12.66 46.85 9.65
C ALA A 257 -12.64 46.68 8.12
N THR A 258 -13.74 46.24 7.52
CA THR A 258 -13.82 45.95 6.08
C THR A 258 -13.82 47.19 5.18
N GLU A 259 -13.89 48.38 5.78
CA GLU A 259 -13.67 49.67 5.09
C GLU A 259 -12.19 49.84 4.66
N ASN A 260 -11.25 49.14 5.31
CA ASN A 260 -9.84 49.15 5.00
C ASN A 260 -9.55 48.25 3.79
N LYS A 261 -8.55 48.69 2.97
CA LYS A 261 -8.14 47.88 1.82
C LYS A 261 -7.29 46.67 2.19
N ASP A 262 -6.63 46.71 3.35
CA ASP A 262 -5.75 45.66 3.85
C ASP A 262 -6.49 44.90 4.95
N LEU A 263 -7.11 43.77 4.59
CA LEU A 263 -7.87 42.91 5.50
C LEU A 263 -7.02 41.76 6.00
N GLU A 264 -5.89 42.07 6.63
CA GLU A 264 -4.96 41.12 7.17
C GLU A 264 -4.51 41.47 8.58
N THR A 265 -4.16 40.48 9.35
CA THR A 265 -3.53 40.61 10.68
C THR A 265 -2.41 39.63 10.85
N VAL A 266 -1.41 39.98 11.69
CA VAL A 266 -0.28 39.13 12.02
C VAL A 266 -0.16 39.04 13.54
N PHE A 267 -0.40 37.85 14.09
CA PHE A 267 -0.15 37.58 15.51
C PHE A 267 1.27 37.06 15.72
N LYS A 268 1.98 37.66 16.68
CA LYS A 268 3.31 37.17 17.09
C LYS A 268 3.16 36.22 18.27
N VAL A 269 3.66 34.99 18.08
CA VAL A 269 3.65 33.94 19.09
C VAL A 269 5.09 33.73 19.55
N ASN A 270 5.37 33.95 20.83
CA ASN A 270 6.67 33.66 21.42
C ASN A 270 6.65 32.23 21.94
N ASP A 271 7.78 31.54 21.81
CA ASP A 271 7.97 30.14 22.19
C ASP A 271 6.84 29.22 21.67
N PRO A 272 6.60 29.20 20.34
CA PRO A 272 5.48 28.47 19.75
C PRO A 272 5.66 26.96 19.94
N ILE A 273 4.56 26.25 20.22
CA ILE A 273 4.54 24.80 20.14
C ILE A 273 4.30 24.44 18.67
N LEU A 274 5.33 23.87 18.03
CA LEU A 274 5.34 23.61 16.59
C LEU A 274 4.60 22.32 16.26
N TRP A 275 3.88 22.35 15.14
CA TRP A 275 3.24 21.15 14.57
C TRP A 275 4.24 20.34 13.74
N ASN A 276 4.24 19.03 13.93
CA ASN A 276 4.90 18.05 13.07
C ASN A 276 4.21 16.68 13.24
N ALA A 277 4.60 15.67 12.43
CA ALA A 277 3.96 14.36 12.46
C ALA A 277 4.17 13.57 13.78
N GLU A 278 5.21 13.89 14.57
CA GLU A 278 5.48 13.28 15.88
C GLU A 278 4.73 14.01 17.02
N HIS A 279 4.51 15.33 16.86
CA HIS A 279 3.83 16.21 17.82
C HIS A 279 2.80 17.09 17.10
N PRO A 280 1.61 16.55 16.75
CA PRO A 280 0.61 17.26 15.95
C PRO A 280 -0.20 18.27 16.79
N THR A 281 0.48 19.24 17.37
CA THR A 281 -0.12 20.24 18.23
C THR A 281 -0.80 21.33 17.41
N LEU A 282 -2.06 21.63 17.70
CA LEU A 282 -2.90 22.56 16.96
C LEU A 282 -3.34 23.74 17.82
N TYR A 283 -3.24 24.94 17.25
CA TYR A 283 -3.85 26.16 17.73
C TYR A 283 -5.27 26.27 17.19
N LYS A 284 -6.11 27.09 17.80
CA LYS A 284 -7.45 27.36 17.29
C LYS A 284 -7.55 28.82 16.83
N LEU A 285 -7.82 29.00 15.54
CA LEU A 285 -8.22 30.26 14.95
C LEU A 285 -9.73 30.38 15.00
N VAL A 286 -10.24 31.55 15.39
CA VAL A 286 -11.67 31.88 15.38
C VAL A 286 -11.88 33.19 14.65
N LEU A 287 -12.67 33.16 13.57
CA LEU A 287 -13.17 34.33 12.88
C LEU A 287 -14.62 34.55 13.34
N SER A 288 -14.92 35.67 13.92
CA SER A 288 -16.27 35.99 14.42
C SER A 288 -16.78 37.30 13.91
N THR A 289 -18.06 37.31 13.51
CA THR A 289 -18.87 38.43 13.15
C THR A 289 -20.01 38.58 14.19
N ASP A 290 -20.91 39.52 13.98
CA ASP A 290 -22.10 39.64 14.85
C ASP A 290 -23.02 38.41 14.76
N ASP A 291 -23.01 37.69 13.62
CA ASP A 291 -23.98 36.63 13.30
C ASP A 291 -23.36 35.25 13.05
N GLU A 292 -22.04 35.17 12.81
CA GLU A 292 -21.36 33.94 12.39
C GLU A 292 -20.02 33.74 13.09
N VAL A 293 -19.66 32.46 13.30
CA VAL A 293 -18.35 32.03 13.81
C VAL A 293 -17.80 30.96 12.89
N ILE A 294 -16.53 31.13 12.50
CA ILE A 294 -15.75 30.09 11.80
C ILE A 294 -14.61 29.69 12.72
N GLU A 295 -14.45 28.39 12.96
CA GLU A 295 -13.35 27.82 13.73
C GLU A 295 -12.45 26.98 12.82
N GLN A 296 -11.13 27.19 12.92
CA GLN A 296 -10.11 26.42 12.22
C GLN A 296 -9.02 25.96 13.18
N LYS A 297 -8.66 24.68 13.13
CA LYS A 297 -7.47 24.17 13.83
C LYS A 297 -6.26 24.35 12.91
N VAL A 298 -5.20 24.96 13.41
CA VAL A 298 -3.99 25.28 12.63
C VAL A 298 -2.74 24.91 13.43
N GLY A 299 -1.86 24.15 12.83
CA GLY A 299 -0.50 23.91 13.33
C GLY A 299 0.47 25.01 12.90
N ILE A 300 1.24 25.54 13.84
CA ILE A 300 2.34 26.46 13.51
C ILE A 300 3.51 25.64 12.96
N ARG A 301 3.84 25.85 11.70
CA ARG A 301 4.94 25.16 11.00
C ARG A 301 5.42 25.95 9.80
N GLU A 302 6.61 25.65 9.34
CA GLU A 302 7.19 26.17 8.08
C GLU A 302 7.79 25.03 7.27
N VAL A 303 7.57 25.07 5.94
CA VAL A 303 8.13 24.11 4.97
C VAL A 303 9.04 24.86 4.02
N GLU A 304 10.26 24.38 3.82
CA GLU A 304 11.20 24.96 2.86
C GLU A 304 12.04 23.87 2.16
N ILE A 305 12.57 24.20 1.00
CA ILE A 305 13.64 23.43 0.35
C ILE A 305 14.89 24.29 0.33
N LYS A 306 15.94 23.83 1.01
CA LYS A 306 17.21 24.53 1.10
C LYS A 306 18.35 23.58 0.79
N ASP A 307 19.23 23.97 -0.13
CA ASP A 307 20.40 23.19 -0.56
C ASP A 307 20.04 21.77 -1.02
N GLY A 308 18.88 21.59 -1.65
CA GLY A 308 18.38 20.29 -2.11
C GLY A 308 17.83 19.39 -1.01
N VAL A 309 17.54 19.95 0.17
CA VAL A 309 16.95 19.22 1.31
C VAL A 309 15.61 19.83 1.67
N MET A 310 14.60 19.00 1.85
CA MET A 310 13.31 19.43 2.40
C MET A 310 13.41 19.56 3.91
N LEU A 311 13.02 20.71 4.42
CA LEU A 311 13.01 21.03 5.84
C LEU A 311 11.57 21.31 6.31
N LEU A 312 11.25 20.85 7.49
CA LEU A 312 10.08 21.26 8.26
C LEU A 312 10.58 21.89 9.56
N ASN A 313 10.15 23.11 9.87
CA ASN A 313 10.61 23.82 11.06
C ASN A 313 12.14 23.88 11.15
N HIS A 314 12.81 24.13 10.01
CA HIS A 314 14.25 24.19 9.82
C HIS A 314 15.03 22.88 10.10
N ARG A 315 14.32 21.74 10.20
CA ARG A 315 14.93 20.40 10.36
C ARG A 315 14.64 19.53 9.13
N PRO A 316 15.63 18.75 8.67
CA PRO A 316 15.40 17.74 7.65
C PRO A 316 14.33 16.75 8.10
N VAL A 317 13.42 16.41 7.21
CA VAL A 317 12.38 15.41 7.49
C VAL A 317 12.42 14.29 6.45
N LYS A 318 11.92 13.12 6.85
CA LYS A 318 11.82 11.96 5.98
C LYS A 318 10.36 11.49 5.89
N LEU A 319 9.76 11.63 4.71
CA LEU A 319 8.40 11.18 4.44
C LEU A 319 8.42 9.69 4.10
N LEU A 320 8.00 8.85 5.04
CA LEU A 320 7.90 7.39 4.88
C LEU A 320 6.41 7.04 4.84
N GLY A 321 5.88 6.98 3.62
CA GLY A 321 4.46 7.07 3.38
C GLY A 321 3.86 5.94 2.57
N VAL A 322 2.58 6.11 2.30
CA VAL A 322 1.79 5.27 1.40
C VAL A 322 0.99 6.14 0.44
N ASN A 323 0.69 5.61 -0.72
CA ASN A 323 -0.36 6.09 -1.60
C ASN A 323 -1.71 5.60 -1.08
N ARG A 324 -2.76 6.39 -1.17
CA ARG A 324 -4.07 6.02 -0.63
C ARG A 324 -5.21 6.46 -1.54
N HIS A 325 -5.98 5.49 -2.01
CA HIS A 325 -7.30 5.68 -2.59
C HIS A 325 -8.41 5.66 -1.52
N ASP A 326 -9.51 6.37 -1.77
CA ASP A 326 -10.77 6.14 -1.05
C ASP A 326 -11.38 4.83 -1.58
N SER A 327 -11.43 3.79 -0.75
CA SER A 327 -11.94 2.48 -1.15
C SER A 327 -12.58 1.72 0.00
N SER A 328 -13.80 1.22 -0.24
CA SER A 328 -14.53 0.28 0.60
C SER A 328 -14.93 -0.94 -0.23
N PRO A 329 -14.76 -2.18 0.24
CA PRO A 329 -15.14 -3.36 -0.52
C PRO A 329 -16.65 -3.48 -0.76
N THR A 330 -17.46 -2.76 0.00
CA THR A 330 -18.93 -2.79 -0.08
C THR A 330 -19.54 -1.52 -0.64
N ASP A 331 -18.89 -0.36 -0.44
CA ASP A 331 -19.48 0.96 -0.69
C ASP A 331 -18.76 1.77 -1.78
N GLY A 332 -17.74 1.17 -2.41
CA GLY A 332 -16.93 1.84 -3.45
C GLY A 332 -16.15 3.03 -2.90
N TYR A 333 -16.33 4.23 -3.46
CA TYR A 333 -15.65 5.46 -3.02
C TYR A 333 -16.25 6.09 -1.76
N THR A 334 -17.44 5.63 -1.35
CA THR A 334 -18.09 6.17 -0.16
C THR A 334 -17.41 5.61 1.07
N VAL A 335 -16.55 6.42 1.68
CA VAL A 335 -15.84 6.08 2.91
C VAL A 335 -16.33 6.98 4.05
N SER A 336 -16.65 6.37 5.20
CA SER A 336 -17.07 7.13 6.37
C SER A 336 -15.88 7.71 7.13
N ARG A 337 -16.15 8.70 8.00
CA ARG A 337 -15.13 9.25 8.89
C ARG A 337 -14.51 8.18 9.80
N GLU A 338 -15.31 7.23 10.29
CA GLU A 338 -14.86 6.09 11.10
C GLU A 338 -13.93 5.17 10.32
N HIS A 339 -14.23 4.94 9.04
CA HIS A 339 -13.38 4.15 8.13
C HIS A 339 -12.00 4.81 7.98
N VAL A 340 -11.97 6.11 7.71
CA VAL A 340 -10.71 6.87 7.58
C VAL A 340 -9.93 6.89 8.91
N VAL A 341 -10.60 7.09 10.05
CA VAL A 341 -9.97 7.02 11.39
C VAL A 341 -9.33 5.65 11.64
N ARG A 342 -9.98 4.56 11.20
CA ARG A 342 -9.39 3.22 11.24
C ARG A 342 -8.10 3.15 10.43
N ASP A 343 -8.13 3.63 9.17
CA ASP A 343 -6.95 3.67 8.28
C ASP A 343 -5.81 4.47 8.92
N LEU A 344 -6.05 5.71 9.34
CA LEU A 344 -5.04 6.58 9.94
C LEU A 344 -4.46 5.99 11.23
N THR A 345 -5.30 5.39 12.07
CA THR A 345 -4.85 4.71 13.30
C THR A 345 -3.93 3.54 12.98
N MET A 346 -4.29 2.73 11.98
CA MET A 346 -3.49 1.59 11.55
C MET A 346 -2.17 2.04 10.93
N MET A 347 -2.17 3.07 10.08
CA MET A 347 -0.97 3.67 9.50
C MET A 347 -0.02 4.16 10.60
N LYS A 348 -0.53 4.89 11.61
CA LYS A 348 0.27 5.37 12.75
C LYS A 348 0.94 4.24 13.53
N LYS A 349 0.18 3.17 13.84
CA LYS A 349 0.69 1.98 14.53
C LYS A 349 1.76 1.21 13.73
N ASN A 350 1.85 1.49 12.43
CA ASN A 350 2.82 0.89 11.52
C ASN A 350 3.91 1.88 11.07
N ASN A 351 4.18 2.95 11.87
CA ASN A 351 5.25 3.94 11.67
C ASN A 351 5.11 4.80 10.41
N ILE A 352 3.99 4.76 9.71
CA ILE A 352 3.73 5.58 8.53
C ILE A 352 3.49 7.01 9.00
N ASN A 353 4.21 7.98 8.41
CA ASN A 353 4.12 9.40 8.77
C ASN A 353 3.62 10.30 7.63
N ALA A 354 3.41 9.75 6.43
CA ALA A 354 3.02 10.51 5.25
C ALA A 354 1.99 9.77 4.39
N ILE A 355 1.15 10.54 3.69
CA ILE A 355 0.13 10.03 2.76
C ILE A 355 0.17 10.88 1.49
N ARG A 356 0.21 10.24 0.31
CA ARG A 356 -0.14 10.88 -0.95
C ARG A 356 -1.60 10.55 -1.25
N THR A 357 -2.41 11.59 -1.48
CA THR A 357 -3.82 11.42 -1.84
C THR A 357 -3.93 11.05 -3.32
N SER A 358 -3.57 9.85 -3.66
CA SER A 358 -3.57 9.30 -5.03
C SER A 358 -4.99 8.96 -5.47
N HIS A 359 -5.50 9.47 -6.63
CA HIS A 359 -4.90 10.56 -7.41
C HIS A 359 -5.92 11.68 -7.51
N TYR A 360 -6.41 12.15 -6.36
CA TYR A 360 -7.48 13.15 -6.23
C TYR A 360 -7.59 13.65 -4.78
N PRO A 361 -8.19 14.82 -4.56
CA PRO A 361 -8.49 15.30 -3.21
C PRO A 361 -9.46 14.35 -2.48
N ASN A 362 -9.09 13.87 -1.29
CA ASN A 362 -9.98 13.10 -0.43
C ASN A 362 -11.14 13.99 0.10
N ALA A 363 -12.06 13.44 0.91
CA ALA A 363 -13.12 14.23 1.52
C ALA A 363 -12.55 15.46 2.24
N PRO A 364 -13.23 16.64 2.23
CA PRO A 364 -12.66 17.88 2.77
C PRO A 364 -12.19 17.77 4.24
N TRP A 365 -12.89 16.99 5.05
CA TRP A 365 -12.54 16.73 6.46
C TRP A 365 -11.38 15.72 6.66
N PHE A 366 -10.86 15.11 5.59
CA PHE A 366 -9.72 14.17 5.67
C PHE A 366 -8.44 14.88 6.13
N THR A 367 -8.16 16.05 5.60
CA THR A 367 -6.99 16.84 5.96
C THR A 367 -7.07 17.36 7.40
N GLU A 368 -8.27 17.65 7.93
CA GLU A 368 -8.47 17.95 9.36
C GLU A 368 -8.03 16.78 10.24
N LEU A 369 -8.40 15.53 9.86
CA LEU A 369 -7.94 14.34 10.58
C LEU A 369 -6.42 14.14 10.45
N CYS A 370 -5.84 14.38 9.28
CA CYS A 370 -4.39 14.31 9.09
C CYS A 370 -3.64 15.36 9.94
N ASN A 371 -4.20 16.55 10.13
CA ASN A 371 -3.67 17.54 11.08
C ASN A 371 -3.64 17.01 12.51
N GLU A 372 -4.74 16.37 12.96
CA GLU A 372 -4.90 15.85 14.32
C GLU A 372 -4.07 14.60 14.59
N TYR A 373 -3.99 13.69 13.62
CA TYR A 373 -3.22 12.44 13.75
C TYR A 373 -1.73 12.62 13.43
N GLY A 374 -1.33 13.75 12.86
CA GLY A 374 0.07 14.04 12.53
C GLY A 374 0.56 13.25 11.32
N PHE A 375 -0.02 13.50 10.14
CA PHE A 375 0.47 13.00 8.85
C PHE A 375 0.93 14.14 7.97
N TYR A 376 2.03 13.95 7.26
CA TYR A 376 2.41 14.80 6.14
C TYR A 376 1.59 14.39 4.91
N VAL A 377 0.96 15.35 4.24
CA VAL A 377 0.11 15.08 3.08
C VAL A 377 0.73 15.69 1.83
N ILE A 378 0.88 14.86 0.79
CA ILE A 378 1.02 15.32 -0.59
C ILE A 378 -0.39 15.39 -1.14
N ALA A 379 -0.94 16.61 -1.25
CA ALA A 379 -2.30 16.81 -1.74
C ALA A 379 -2.29 16.88 -3.27
N GLU A 380 -2.94 15.92 -3.92
CA GLU A 380 -2.91 15.76 -5.37
C GLU A 380 -4.22 16.22 -6.01
N ALA A 381 -4.10 16.92 -7.13
CA ALA A 381 -5.24 17.36 -7.92
C ALA A 381 -5.93 16.17 -8.61
N ASP A 382 -7.23 16.27 -8.85
CA ASP A 382 -8.05 15.25 -9.53
C ASP A 382 -7.75 15.25 -11.03
N PHE A 383 -6.57 14.68 -11.38
CA PHE A 383 -6.07 14.76 -12.75
C PHE A 383 -5.18 13.58 -13.10
N GLU A 384 -5.65 12.78 -14.08
CA GLU A 384 -4.87 11.72 -14.73
C GLU A 384 -5.38 11.45 -16.14
N THR A 385 -4.46 11.31 -17.10
CA THR A 385 -4.78 11.06 -18.52
C THR A 385 -4.04 9.85 -19.09
N HIS A 386 -3.74 8.85 -18.25
CA HIS A 386 -2.94 7.66 -18.58
C HIS A 386 -3.44 6.93 -19.81
N GLY A 387 -4.76 6.82 -20.01
CA GLY A 387 -5.38 6.14 -21.14
C GLY A 387 -4.98 6.65 -22.53
N THR A 388 -4.35 7.82 -22.62
CA THR A 388 -3.78 8.29 -23.91
C THR A 388 -2.64 7.43 -24.41
N MET A 389 -1.99 6.62 -23.53
CA MET A 389 -0.93 5.69 -23.93
C MET A 389 -1.42 4.58 -24.85
N ASP A 390 -2.68 4.18 -24.73
CA ASP A 390 -3.30 3.08 -25.47
C ASP A 390 -3.77 3.50 -26.87
N LEU A 391 -3.71 4.79 -27.20
CA LEU A 391 -4.16 5.28 -28.50
C LEU A 391 -3.36 4.65 -29.63
N VAL A 392 -4.07 4.21 -30.69
CA VAL A 392 -3.49 3.58 -31.86
C VAL A 392 -2.73 4.60 -32.72
N GLY A 393 -1.58 4.22 -33.27
CA GLY A 393 -0.79 5.06 -34.18
C GLY A 393 0.72 4.86 -34.00
N GLU A 394 1.52 5.39 -34.98
CA GLU A 394 2.98 5.25 -35.01
C GLU A 394 3.71 6.27 -34.10
N GLU A 395 2.98 7.14 -33.42
CA GLU A 395 3.58 8.13 -32.53
C GLU A 395 4.30 7.45 -31.36
N PRO A 396 5.48 7.97 -30.97
CA PRO A 396 6.16 7.47 -29.78
C PRO A 396 5.29 7.60 -28.54
N ILE A 397 5.38 6.63 -27.61
CA ILE A 397 4.56 6.55 -26.40
C ILE A 397 4.56 7.86 -25.59
N TYR A 398 5.71 8.52 -25.44
CA TYR A 398 5.83 9.79 -24.72
C TYR A 398 5.04 10.95 -25.35
N ARG A 399 4.75 10.90 -26.69
CA ARG A 399 3.88 11.90 -27.34
C ARG A 399 2.41 11.59 -27.12
N LYS A 400 2.04 10.33 -27.18
CA LYS A 400 0.69 9.89 -26.85
C LYS A 400 0.35 10.29 -25.43
N PHE A 401 1.23 9.97 -24.48
CA PHE A 401 1.08 10.24 -23.07
C PHE A 401 0.85 11.72 -22.73
N GLY A 402 1.52 12.63 -23.43
CA GLY A 402 1.34 14.08 -23.25
C GLY A 402 0.25 14.72 -24.09
N LYS A 403 -0.63 13.95 -24.76
CA LYS A 403 -1.57 14.50 -25.77
C LYS A 403 -2.53 15.53 -25.21
N ILE A 404 -3.14 15.24 -24.07
CA ILE A 404 -4.11 16.16 -23.40
C ILE A 404 -3.40 17.35 -22.76
N VAL A 405 -2.29 17.16 -22.07
CA VAL A 405 -1.58 18.24 -21.38
C VAL A 405 -0.92 19.25 -22.32
N GLN A 406 -0.83 18.92 -23.61
CA GLN A 406 -0.29 19.79 -24.66
C GLN A 406 -1.39 20.45 -25.50
N ASP A 407 -2.64 19.95 -25.43
CA ASP A 407 -3.75 20.50 -26.19
C ASP A 407 -4.34 21.72 -25.46
N PRO A 408 -4.30 22.93 -26.09
CA PRO A 408 -4.83 24.14 -25.48
C PRO A 408 -6.32 24.07 -25.12
N ALA A 409 -7.10 23.17 -25.75
CA ALA A 409 -8.52 23.01 -25.45
C ALA A 409 -8.77 22.53 -24.00
N PHE A 410 -7.82 21.81 -23.41
CA PHE A 410 -7.91 21.31 -22.04
C PHE A 410 -7.27 22.22 -20.99
N HIS A 411 -6.69 23.37 -21.39
CA HIS A 411 -5.94 24.27 -20.50
C HIS A 411 -6.76 24.64 -19.25
N ASP A 412 -7.94 25.19 -19.45
CA ASP A 412 -8.77 25.71 -18.35
C ASP A 412 -9.25 24.60 -17.43
N ALA A 413 -9.59 23.42 -17.98
CA ALA A 413 -9.98 22.25 -17.18
C ALA A 413 -8.84 21.70 -16.30
N ILE A 414 -7.59 21.76 -16.77
CA ILE A 414 -6.42 21.32 -15.99
C ILE A 414 -6.09 22.33 -14.90
N VAL A 415 -6.08 23.63 -15.23
CA VAL A 415 -5.80 24.69 -14.26
C VAL A 415 -6.87 24.73 -13.17
N ASP A 416 -8.15 24.57 -13.52
CA ASP A 416 -9.29 24.54 -12.60
C ASP A 416 -9.14 23.43 -11.54
N ARG A 417 -8.79 22.20 -11.96
CA ARG A 417 -8.57 21.07 -11.04
C ARG A 417 -7.49 21.36 -10.01
N MET A 418 -6.42 22.04 -10.43
CA MET A 418 -5.37 22.47 -9.50
C MET A 418 -5.85 23.58 -8.57
N MET A 419 -6.62 24.54 -9.08
CA MET A 419 -7.22 25.61 -8.28
C MET A 419 -8.16 25.07 -7.20
N LEU A 420 -9.03 24.13 -7.56
CA LEU A 420 -9.97 23.48 -6.63
C LEU A 420 -9.24 22.77 -5.49
N ASN A 421 -8.17 22.03 -5.78
CA ASN A 421 -7.34 21.36 -4.80
C ASN A 421 -6.66 22.33 -3.83
N VAL A 422 -5.93 23.32 -4.37
CA VAL A 422 -5.10 24.24 -3.57
C VAL A 422 -5.97 25.18 -2.73
N ILE A 423 -7.01 25.78 -3.33
CA ILE A 423 -7.86 26.75 -2.62
C ILE A 423 -8.59 26.08 -1.45
N ARG A 424 -9.09 24.85 -1.66
CA ARG A 424 -9.80 24.10 -0.62
C ARG A 424 -8.93 23.85 0.62
N ASP A 425 -7.70 23.38 0.42
CA ASP A 425 -6.83 22.85 1.48
C ASP A 425 -5.68 23.83 1.87
N LYS A 426 -5.68 25.05 1.38
CA LYS A 426 -4.62 26.05 1.62
C LYS A 426 -4.32 26.32 3.09
N ASN A 427 -5.31 26.15 3.98
CA ASN A 427 -5.18 26.41 5.41
C ASN A 427 -4.76 25.17 6.21
N GLU A 428 -4.65 23.99 5.57
CA GLU A 428 -4.38 22.73 6.23
C GLU A 428 -2.88 22.55 6.51
N SER A 429 -2.53 22.36 7.79
CA SER A 429 -1.13 22.29 8.22
C SER A 429 -0.43 21.02 7.77
N CYS A 430 -1.19 19.91 7.65
CA CYS A 430 -0.68 18.61 7.20
C CYS A 430 -0.22 18.62 5.73
N VAL A 431 -0.80 19.49 4.89
CA VAL A 431 -0.39 19.61 3.49
C VAL A 431 0.98 20.24 3.42
N VAL A 432 1.99 19.48 3.02
CA VAL A 432 3.39 19.90 2.94
C VAL A 432 3.91 19.98 1.51
N ILE A 433 3.20 19.36 0.54
CA ILE A 433 3.53 19.37 -0.88
C ILE A 433 2.23 19.44 -1.68
N TRP A 434 2.19 20.30 -2.71
CA TRP A 434 1.15 20.30 -3.75
C TRP A 434 1.57 19.40 -4.91
N SER A 435 0.70 18.51 -5.37
CA SER A 435 0.92 17.67 -6.54
C SER A 435 -0.05 18.01 -7.66
N LEU A 436 0.49 18.19 -8.88
CA LEU A 436 -0.29 18.62 -10.05
C LEU A 436 -1.15 17.51 -10.66
N GLY A 437 -1.07 16.29 -10.17
CA GLY A 437 -1.78 15.13 -10.68
C GLY A 437 -0.86 13.94 -10.91
N ASN A 438 -1.37 12.94 -11.61
CA ASN A 438 -0.70 11.68 -11.89
C ASN A 438 -0.46 11.50 -13.40
N GLU A 439 0.28 10.54 -13.80
CA GLU A 439 0.62 9.91 -15.09
C GLU A 439 -0.10 10.48 -16.33
N SER A 440 0.31 11.69 -16.76
CA SER A 440 -0.31 12.41 -17.88
C SER A 440 0.71 13.03 -18.86
N GLY A 441 1.99 12.65 -18.76
CA GLY A 441 3.06 13.31 -19.49
C GLY A 441 3.27 14.74 -19.01
N TYR A 442 3.89 15.60 -19.83
CA TYR A 442 4.19 16.98 -19.45
C TYR A 442 3.99 17.94 -20.63
N GLY A 443 3.50 19.15 -20.34
CA GLY A 443 3.24 20.16 -21.37
C GLY A 443 2.79 21.49 -20.80
N LYS A 444 2.44 22.41 -21.71
CA LYS A 444 2.11 23.80 -21.41
C LYS A 444 1.03 23.96 -20.34
N ASN A 445 -0.03 23.16 -20.40
CA ASN A 445 -1.15 23.28 -19.48
C ASN A 445 -0.73 23.00 -18.03
N LEU A 446 0.10 21.97 -17.79
CA LEU A 446 0.65 21.66 -16.45
C LEU A 446 1.71 22.66 -16.00
N ILE A 447 2.49 23.20 -16.93
CA ILE A 447 3.46 24.29 -16.62
C ILE A 447 2.70 25.50 -16.09
N ASP A 448 1.59 25.89 -16.73
CA ASP A 448 0.78 27.03 -16.32
C ASP A 448 0.07 26.76 -14.98
N ALA A 449 -0.50 25.57 -14.79
CA ALA A 449 -1.07 25.14 -13.51
C ALA A 449 -0.05 25.18 -12.37
N GLY A 450 1.16 24.67 -12.60
CA GLY A 450 2.24 24.71 -11.61
C GLY A 450 2.73 26.13 -11.29
N LYS A 451 2.84 27.02 -12.29
CA LYS A 451 3.17 28.44 -12.09
C LYS A 451 2.09 29.14 -11.28
N TRP A 452 0.81 28.92 -11.61
CA TRP A 452 -0.31 29.44 -10.85
C TRP A 452 -0.25 28.99 -9.39
N THR A 453 0.01 27.71 -9.14
CA THR A 453 0.12 27.15 -7.79
C THR A 453 1.20 27.84 -6.96
N LYS A 454 2.39 28.02 -7.53
CA LYS A 454 3.50 28.71 -6.84
C LYS A 454 3.22 30.18 -6.57
N GLU A 455 2.52 30.85 -7.47
CA GLU A 455 2.12 32.24 -7.27
C GLU A 455 1.05 32.36 -6.19
N TYR A 456 0.06 31.46 -6.19
CA TYR A 456 -1.04 31.48 -5.23
C TYR A 456 -0.59 31.05 -3.82
N ASP A 457 0.17 29.95 -3.71
CA ASP A 457 0.73 29.48 -2.45
C ASP A 457 2.25 29.25 -2.53
N PRO A 458 3.06 30.26 -2.25
CA PRO A 458 4.51 30.15 -2.23
C PRO A 458 5.06 29.42 -0.98
N THR A 459 4.22 29.01 -0.04
CA THR A 459 4.64 28.43 1.24
C THR A 459 4.85 26.92 1.19
N ARG A 460 4.49 26.27 0.09
CA ARG A 460 4.62 24.83 -0.11
C ARG A 460 5.29 24.52 -1.44
N PRO A 461 6.17 23.50 -1.49
CA PRO A 461 6.75 23.01 -2.75
C PRO A 461 5.72 22.35 -3.65
N VAL A 462 6.00 22.37 -4.96
CA VAL A 462 5.18 21.79 -6.00
C VAL A 462 5.85 20.55 -6.58
N HIS A 463 5.09 19.47 -6.71
CA HIS A 463 5.49 18.14 -7.18
C HIS A 463 4.75 17.77 -8.46
N TYR A 464 5.42 17.06 -9.36
CA TYR A 464 4.80 16.33 -10.46
C TYR A 464 5.80 15.30 -11.04
N GLU A 465 5.42 14.02 -11.12
CA GLU A 465 6.27 12.95 -11.65
C GLU A 465 6.36 12.98 -13.17
N GLY A 466 5.23 13.18 -13.86
CA GLY A 466 5.13 13.10 -15.31
C GLY A 466 6.03 14.06 -16.10
N ALA A 467 6.67 15.03 -15.43
CA ALA A 467 7.67 15.90 -16.04
C ALA A 467 8.90 15.15 -16.58
N THR A 468 9.11 13.90 -16.15
CA THR A 468 10.16 13.01 -16.70
C THR A 468 9.86 12.52 -18.12
N TRP A 469 8.59 12.53 -18.49
CA TRP A 469 8.08 12.05 -19.77
C TRP A 469 7.87 13.16 -20.80
N ALA A 470 8.49 14.32 -20.59
CA ALA A 470 8.40 15.42 -21.54
C ALA A 470 9.00 15.03 -22.90
N PRO A 471 8.24 15.13 -24.01
CA PRO A 471 8.73 14.75 -25.32
C PRO A 471 9.87 15.64 -25.80
N PRO A 472 10.85 15.12 -26.55
CA PRO A 472 11.86 15.94 -27.21
C PRO A 472 11.21 16.99 -28.15
N GLY A 473 11.63 18.25 -28.03
CA GLY A 473 11.12 19.35 -28.83
C GLY A 473 9.83 20.00 -28.35
N ILE A 474 9.31 19.56 -27.18
CA ILE A 474 8.21 20.23 -26.48
C ILE A 474 8.78 21.06 -25.33
N GLU A 475 8.08 22.14 -24.97
CA GLU A 475 8.46 22.97 -23.84
C GLU A 475 8.49 22.11 -22.55
N ASN A 476 9.66 22.06 -21.90
CA ASN A 476 9.89 21.34 -20.66
C ASN A 476 10.40 22.29 -19.59
N ASP A 477 9.63 23.34 -19.31
CA ASP A 477 9.93 24.27 -18.23
C ASP A 477 9.53 23.65 -16.88
N GLN A 478 10.51 23.21 -16.11
CA GLN A 478 10.33 22.64 -14.76
C GLN A 478 10.62 23.66 -13.65
N SER A 479 10.60 24.95 -13.93
CA SER A 479 10.87 26.01 -12.94
C SER A 479 9.80 26.07 -11.83
N CYS A 480 8.58 25.65 -12.14
CA CYS A 480 7.49 25.56 -11.17
C CYS A 480 7.59 24.34 -10.24
N LEU A 481 8.38 23.31 -10.58
CA LEU A 481 8.56 22.11 -9.77
C LEU A 481 9.76 22.26 -8.84
N ASP A 482 9.61 21.87 -7.59
CA ASP A 482 10.65 22.05 -6.56
C ASP A 482 11.49 20.80 -6.31
N MET A 483 11.08 19.65 -6.82
CA MET A 483 11.74 18.35 -6.64
C MET A 483 11.76 17.54 -7.92
N VAL A 484 12.60 16.51 -7.95
CA VAL A 484 12.58 15.46 -8.97
C VAL A 484 11.85 14.26 -8.39
N SER A 485 10.83 13.83 -9.08
CA SER A 485 10.01 12.67 -8.68
C SER A 485 10.18 11.52 -9.64
N ARG A 486 10.09 10.30 -9.13
CA ARG A 486 10.12 9.05 -9.92
C ARG A 486 9.16 8.03 -9.33
N MET A 487 8.59 7.23 -10.23
CA MET A 487 7.89 5.99 -9.92
C MET A 487 8.80 4.81 -10.20
N TYR A 488 8.88 3.89 -9.27
CA TYR A 488 9.59 2.59 -9.37
C TYR A 488 11.02 2.67 -9.96
N PRO A 489 11.86 3.65 -9.58
CA PRO A 489 13.21 3.71 -10.09
C PRO A 489 14.05 2.56 -9.52
N THR A 490 15.02 2.05 -10.29
CA THR A 490 16.01 1.12 -9.70
C THR A 490 16.87 1.86 -8.65
N VAL A 491 17.42 1.13 -7.69
CA VAL A 491 18.39 1.66 -6.71
C VAL A 491 19.58 2.32 -7.41
N GLU A 492 20.02 1.76 -8.53
CA GLU A 492 21.10 2.33 -9.37
C GLU A 492 20.72 3.68 -10.00
N THR A 493 19.45 3.84 -10.39
CA THR A 493 18.94 5.13 -10.93
C THR A 493 19.00 6.20 -9.83
N ILE A 494 18.60 5.89 -8.60
CA ILE A 494 18.68 6.80 -7.47
C ILE A 494 20.14 7.20 -7.21
N LYS A 495 21.03 6.21 -7.12
CA LYS A 495 22.48 6.45 -6.91
C LYS A 495 23.10 7.31 -8.00
N LYS A 496 22.70 7.12 -9.26
CA LYS A 496 23.17 7.94 -10.40
C LYS A 496 22.72 9.40 -10.24
N TYR A 497 21.43 9.63 -9.89
CA TYR A 497 20.92 10.98 -9.64
C TYR A 497 21.70 11.67 -8.52
N LEU A 498 21.94 11.00 -7.43
CA LEU A 498 22.66 11.54 -6.27
C LEU A 498 24.14 11.85 -6.58
N ALA A 499 24.76 11.06 -7.45
CA ALA A 499 26.16 11.26 -7.87
C ALA A 499 26.36 12.36 -8.91
N ASP A 500 25.30 12.79 -9.60
CA ASP A 500 25.37 13.84 -10.62
C ASP A 500 25.41 15.22 -9.94
N PRO A 501 26.52 15.99 -10.10
CA PRO A 501 26.63 17.32 -9.49
C PRO A 501 25.67 18.37 -10.07
N THR A 502 25.04 18.09 -11.23
CA THR A 502 24.01 18.95 -11.82
C THR A 502 22.62 18.74 -11.22
N SER A 503 22.43 17.64 -10.50
CA SER A 503 21.19 17.28 -9.81
C SER A 503 21.09 18.06 -8.49
N VAL A 504 20.53 19.25 -8.51
CA VAL A 504 20.46 20.15 -7.34
C VAL A 504 19.14 20.10 -6.57
N LYS A 505 18.05 19.64 -7.20
CA LYS A 505 16.74 19.49 -6.54
C LYS A 505 16.73 18.26 -5.62
N PRO A 506 15.91 18.24 -4.57
CA PRO A 506 15.69 17.02 -3.81
C PRO A 506 14.97 15.96 -4.66
N PHE A 507 15.09 14.70 -4.25
CA PHE A 507 14.49 13.55 -4.93
C PHE A 507 13.39 12.92 -4.08
N ILE A 508 12.30 12.49 -4.71
CA ILE A 508 11.21 11.77 -4.05
C ILE A 508 10.80 10.55 -4.89
N LEU A 509 10.48 9.45 -4.21
CA LEU A 509 9.85 8.28 -4.81
C LEU A 509 8.35 8.38 -4.48
N CYS A 510 7.56 9.01 -5.38
CA CYS A 510 6.13 9.15 -5.14
C CYS A 510 5.40 7.81 -5.19
N GLU A 511 5.98 6.81 -5.88
CA GLU A 511 5.57 5.41 -5.87
C GLU A 511 6.82 4.51 -5.93
N PHE A 512 6.82 3.45 -5.12
CA PHE A 512 7.87 2.44 -5.14
C PHE A 512 7.40 1.14 -4.48
N VAL A 513 8.14 0.06 -4.68
CA VAL A 513 7.93 -1.27 -4.09
C VAL A 513 6.46 -1.69 -4.10
N HIS A 514 5.92 -1.87 -5.30
CA HIS A 514 4.52 -2.25 -5.54
C HIS A 514 4.12 -3.46 -4.69
N ALA A 515 3.10 -3.31 -3.83
CA ALA A 515 2.78 -4.25 -2.75
C ALA A 515 1.83 -5.37 -3.17
N MET A 516 1.67 -5.61 -4.47
CA MET A 516 0.71 -6.54 -5.03
C MET A 516 0.93 -7.98 -4.57
N GLY A 517 -0.11 -8.59 -3.99
CA GLY A 517 -0.11 -9.99 -3.54
C GLY A 517 0.97 -10.29 -2.50
N ASN A 518 1.77 -11.35 -2.75
CA ASN A 518 2.95 -11.64 -1.95
C ASN A 518 4.08 -10.66 -2.27
N GLY A 519 3.95 -9.44 -1.76
CA GLY A 519 4.86 -8.31 -1.93
C GLY A 519 4.77 -7.36 -0.74
N PRO A 520 5.58 -6.29 -0.76
CA PRO A 520 6.78 -6.14 -1.56
C PRO A 520 8.00 -6.86 -0.98
N GLY A 521 8.89 -7.35 -1.83
CA GLY A 521 10.26 -7.70 -1.48
C GLY A 521 11.17 -6.45 -1.52
N ASP A 522 12.50 -6.64 -1.54
CA ASP A 522 13.56 -5.63 -1.81
C ASP A 522 13.47 -4.24 -1.09
N ILE A 523 12.51 -4.03 -0.19
CA ILE A 523 12.32 -2.77 0.54
C ILE A 523 13.63 -2.27 1.18
N GLU A 524 14.38 -3.17 1.82
CA GLU A 524 15.58 -2.79 2.55
C GLU A 524 16.68 -2.23 1.63
N ASP A 525 16.79 -2.73 0.40
CA ASP A 525 17.75 -2.24 -0.60
C ASP A 525 17.52 -0.77 -0.95
N TYR A 526 16.26 -0.36 -1.03
CA TYR A 526 15.89 1.04 -1.20
C TYR A 526 16.18 1.86 0.06
N LEU A 527 15.80 1.36 1.23
CA LEU A 527 15.95 2.10 2.49
C LEU A 527 17.41 2.28 2.90
N GLU A 528 18.32 1.38 2.52
CA GLU A 528 19.76 1.57 2.69
C GLU A 528 20.29 2.83 2.01
N VAL A 529 19.65 3.26 0.92
CA VAL A 529 19.99 4.50 0.19
C VAL A 529 19.13 5.68 0.68
N ILE A 530 17.84 5.46 0.89
CA ILE A 530 16.88 6.54 1.22
C ILE A 530 17.14 7.12 2.62
N LEU A 531 17.35 6.27 3.62
CA LEU A 531 17.40 6.72 5.01
C LEU A 531 18.61 7.61 5.35
N PRO A 532 19.83 7.33 4.88
CA PRO A 532 20.99 8.18 5.18
C PRO A 532 21.07 9.45 4.31
N GLU A 533 20.41 9.47 3.16
CA GLU A 533 20.56 10.54 2.17
C GLU A 533 19.56 11.68 2.41
N LYS A 534 20.05 12.84 2.86
CA LYS A 534 19.19 14.01 3.16
C LYS A 534 18.48 14.59 1.96
N ARG A 535 19.06 14.45 0.76
CA ARG A 535 18.47 14.95 -0.50
C ARG A 535 17.28 14.11 -1.00
N ILE A 536 17.04 12.93 -0.41
CA ILE A 536 15.83 12.16 -0.67
C ILE A 536 14.76 12.57 0.34
N ILE A 537 13.68 13.18 -0.13
CA ILE A 537 12.55 13.62 0.69
C ILE A 537 11.89 12.43 1.37
N GLY A 538 11.64 11.36 0.62
CA GLY A 538 10.98 10.16 1.12
C GLY A 538 10.54 9.22 0.02
N ALA A 539 9.71 8.25 0.42
CA ALA A 539 9.19 7.22 -0.47
C ALA A 539 7.79 6.77 -0.01
N PHE A 540 6.92 6.50 -1.00
CA PHE A 540 5.53 6.15 -0.78
C PHE A 540 5.24 4.80 -1.44
N VAL A 541 4.89 3.80 -0.62
CA VAL A 541 4.53 2.46 -1.11
C VAL A 541 3.26 2.57 -1.95
N TRP A 542 3.22 1.95 -3.09
CA TRP A 542 2.01 1.68 -3.84
C TRP A 542 1.49 0.31 -3.45
N GLU A 543 0.35 0.18 -2.76
CA GLU A 543 -0.38 1.23 -2.09
C GLU A 543 -0.91 0.79 -0.71
N TRP A 544 -1.88 1.54 -0.14
CA TRP A 544 -2.41 1.25 1.19
C TRP A 544 -3.27 -0.01 1.24
N CYS A 545 -4.26 -0.16 0.35
CA CYS A 545 -5.22 -1.25 0.44
C CYS A 545 -5.58 -1.85 -0.91
N ASP A 546 -5.85 -3.15 -0.93
CA ASP A 546 -6.51 -3.83 -2.04
C ASP A 546 -7.88 -3.21 -2.34
N HIS A 547 -8.29 -3.22 -3.61
CA HIS A 547 -9.58 -2.69 -4.06
C HIS A 547 -10.60 -3.77 -4.42
N ALA A 548 -10.40 -5.03 -4.06
CA ALA A 548 -11.38 -6.08 -4.31
C ALA A 548 -12.73 -5.77 -3.66
N THR A 549 -13.79 -6.10 -4.36
CA THR A 549 -15.17 -5.88 -3.94
C THR A 549 -15.75 -7.14 -3.29
N TYR A 550 -16.42 -6.97 -2.16
CA TYR A 550 -17.04 -8.08 -1.44
C TYR A 550 -18.39 -8.47 -2.05
N GLU A 551 -18.52 -9.73 -2.49
CA GLU A 551 -19.71 -10.27 -3.17
C GLU A 551 -20.39 -11.40 -2.36
N GLY A 552 -20.32 -11.30 -1.03
CA GLY A 552 -20.96 -12.25 -0.13
C GLY A 552 -20.14 -13.50 0.11
N LYS A 553 -20.81 -14.63 0.33
CA LYS A 553 -20.17 -15.91 0.64
C LYS A 553 -20.51 -16.99 -0.39
N THR A 554 -19.59 -17.93 -0.55
CA THR A 554 -19.85 -19.19 -1.25
C THR A 554 -20.82 -20.07 -0.47
N PRO A 555 -21.42 -21.12 -1.08
CA PRO A 555 -22.29 -22.04 -0.35
C PRO A 555 -21.61 -22.77 0.83
N ASP A 556 -20.30 -22.95 0.79
CA ASP A 556 -19.48 -23.54 1.85
C ASP A 556 -18.95 -22.51 2.87
N GLY A 557 -19.34 -21.21 2.71
CA GLY A 557 -19.14 -20.17 3.71
C GLY A 557 -17.87 -19.34 3.57
N LYS A 558 -17.07 -19.53 2.50
CA LYS A 558 -15.88 -18.70 2.22
C LYS A 558 -16.31 -17.31 1.73
N ASP A 559 -15.58 -16.29 2.10
CA ASP A 559 -15.79 -14.93 1.61
C ASP A 559 -15.39 -14.81 0.14
N LYS A 560 -16.24 -14.13 -0.65
CA LYS A 560 -16.02 -13.89 -2.07
C LYS A 560 -15.58 -12.45 -2.29
N TYR A 561 -14.38 -12.30 -2.79
CA TYR A 561 -13.86 -11.02 -3.26
C TYR A 561 -13.65 -11.08 -4.78
N PHE A 562 -14.13 -10.06 -5.49
CA PHE A 562 -14.01 -9.90 -6.93
C PHE A 562 -13.06 -8.77 -7.28
N TYR A 563 -12.37 -8.91 -8.41
CA TYR A 563 -11.48 -7.92 -8.99
C TYR A 563 -11.78 -7.68 -10.48
N GLY A 564 -10.93 -6.96 -11.20
CA GLY A 564 -11.20 -6.59 -12.60
C GLY A 564 -11.46 -7.78 -13.52
N GLY A 565 -12.50 -7.68 -14.33
CA GLY A 565 -12.98 -8.70 -15.26
C GLY A 565 -14.09 -9.61 -14.72
N ASP A 566 -14.26 -9.68 -13.40
CA ASP A 566 -15.26 -10.56 -12.78
C ASP A 566 -16.71 -10.12 -13.05
N TYR A 567 -16.91 -8.88 -13.41
CA TYR A 567 -18.23 -8.32 -13.78
C TYR A 567 -18.49 -8.39 -15.29
N GLY A 568 -17.54 -8.90 -16.07
CA GLY A 568 -17.63 -8.98 -17.54
C GLY A 568 -17.35 -7.65 -18.22
N GLU A 569 -16.79 -6.70 -17.53
CA GLU A 569 -16.39 -5.39 -18.04
C GLU A 569 -15.21 -5.47 -19.02
N PHE A 570 -15.11 -4.47 -19.91
CA PHE A 570 -14.01 -4.31 -20.86
C PHE A 570 -13.80 -2.82 -21.19
N PRO A 571 -12.54 -2.32 -21.24
CA PRO A 571 -11.29 -3.00 -20.85
C PRO A 571 -11.18 -3.23 -19.35
N HIS A 572 -10.28 -4.14 -18.91
CA HIS A 572 -9.97 -4.35 -17.49
C HIS A 572 -8.54 -4.86 -17.33
N ASP A 573 -7.95 -4.66 -16.14
CA ASP A 573 -6.58 -5.06 -15.83
C ASP A 573 -6.50 -6.21 -14.79
N GLY A 574 -7.59 -6.99 -14.68
CA GLY A 574 -7.65 -8.19 -13.84
C GLY A 574 -7.42 -7.87 -12.37
N ASN A 575 -6.55 -8.64 -11.73
CA ASN A 575 -6.24 -8.49 -10.31
C ASN A 575 -5.19 -7.40 -10.03
N PHE A 576 -4.90 -6.48 -10.95
CA PHE A 576 -3.90 -5.42 -10.75
C PHE A 576 -4.31 -4.46 -9.62
N CYS A 577 -5.59 -4.37 -9.29
CA CYS A 577 -6.14 -3.65 -8.14
C CYS A 577 -5.92 -4.32 -6.76
N MET A 578 -5.15 -5.43 -6.71
CA MET A 578 -4.85 -6.17 -5.48
C MET A 578 -3.42 -5.87 -5.02
N ASP A 579 -3.11 -4.62 -4.81
CA ASP A 579 -1.77 -4.06 -4.65
C ASP A 579 -1.55 -3.35 -3.31
N GLY A 580 -2.42 -3.63 -2.32
CA GLY A 580 -2.39 -3.02 -1.00
C GLY A 580 -1.43 -3.67 -0.01
N LEU A 581 -0.99 -2.87 0.97
CA LEU A 581 -0.35 -3.35 2.21
C LEU A 581 -1.37 -4.00 3.16
N VAL A 582 -2.65 -3.78 2.94
CA VAL A 582 -3.76 -4.43 3.65
C VAL A 582 -4.78 -4.94 2.65
N TYR A 583 -5.49 -6.00 3.03
CA TYR A 583 -6.66 -6.49 2.29
C TYR A 583 -7.77 -5.43 2.20
N SER A 584 -8.71 -5.57 1.29
CA SER A 584 -9.86 -4.65 1.14
C SER A 584 -10.65 -4.46 2.44
N ASP A 585 -10.70 -5.48 3.30
CA ASP A 585 -11.34 -5.45 4.63
C ASP A 585 -10.45 -4.91 5.75
N ARG A 586 -9.25 -4.45 5.41
CA ARG A 586 -8.23 -3.90 6.33
C ARG A 586 -7.56 -4.93 7.24
N ARG A 587 -7.62 -6.23 6.96
CA ARG A 587 -6.67 -7.18 7.55
C ARG A 587 -5.26 -6.85 7.02
N PRO A 588 -4.19 -6.88 7.84
CA PRO A 588 -2.84 -6.67 7.35
C PRO A 588 -2.39 -7.76 6.39
N HIS A 589 -1.76 -7.41 5.28
CA HIS A 589 -0.87 -8.32 4.55
C HIS A 589 0.46 -8.46 5.29
N THR A 590 1.24 -9.49 4.97
CA THR A 590 2.61 -9.63 5.47
C THR A 590 3.49 -8.46 5.03
N GLY A 591 3.18 -7.82 3.89
CA GLY A 591 3.80 -6.60 3.39
C GLY A 591 3.69 -5.39 4.35
N LEU A 592 2.58 -5.25 5.08
CA LEU A 592 2.45 -4.19 6.08
C LEU A 592 3.40 -4.40 7.26
N HIS A 593 3.55 -5.64 7.72
CA HIS A 593 4.49 -5.96 8.81
C HIS A 593 5.94 -5.77 8.36
N GLU A 594 6.23 -6.10 7.10
CA GLU A 594 7.53 -5.85 6.46
C GLU A 594 7.84 -4.35 6.44
N TRP A 595 6.93 -3.52 5.93
CA TRP A 595 7.05 -2.07 5.88
C TRP A 595 7.20 -1.47 7.27
N LYS A 596 6.35 -1.86 8.24
CA LYS A 596 6.43 -1.40 9.62
C LYS A 596 7.83 -1.52 10.21
N ASN A 597 8.43 -2.71 10.11
CA ASN A 597 9.74 -2.94 10.70
C ASN A 597 10.87 -2.33 9.86
N ALA A 598 10.70 -2.23 8.56
CA ALA A 598 11.66 -1.56 7.68
C ALA A 598 11.79 -0.06 8.00
N ILE A 599 10.69 0.63 8.32
CA ILE A 599 10.67 2.07 8.67
C ILE A 599 10.62 2.34 10.17
N ARG A 600 11.00 1.37 11.01
CA ARG A 600 11.04 1.54 12.46
C ARG A 600 11.86 2.77 12.89
N PRO A 601 11.48 3.47 13.98
CA PRO A 601 12.11 4.72 14.38
C PRO A 601 13.53 4.56 14.97
N VAL A 602 13.97 3.33 15.22
CA VAL A 602 15.30 3.01 15.75
C VAL A 602 15.93 1.92 14.88
N ARG A 603 17.22 2.06 14.57
CA ARG A 603 18.01 0.99 13.95
C ARG A 603 19.24 0.70 14.80
N ALA A 604 19.47 -0.58 15.11
CA ALA A 604 20.57 -1.03 15.94
C ALA A 604 21.67 -1.72 15.13
N THR A 605 22.92 -1.50 15.51
CA THR A 605 24.08 -2.20 14.95
C THR A 605 25.04 -2.63 16.03
N LEU A 606 25.57 -3.85 15.95
CA LEU A 606 26.60 -4.34 16.87
C LEU A 606 27.89 -3.55 16.71
N GLN A 607 28.46 -3.13 17.83
CA GLN A 607 29.75 -2.44 17.87
C GLN A 607 30.84 -3.32 18.51
N GLU A 608 30.50 -4.02 19.59
CA GLU A 608 31.43 -4.87 20.32
C GLU A 608 30.65 -5.99 21.02
N ILE A 609 31.23 -7.17 21.10
CA ILE A 609 30.61 -8.33 21.76
C ILE A 609 31.01 -8.39 23.25
N SER A 610 32.22 -7.91 23.63
CA SER A 610 32.66 -7.98 25.01
C SER A 610 33.40 -6.71 25.41
N PRO A 611 32.77 -5.74 26.12
CA PRO A 611 31.36 -5.77 26.58
C PRO A 611 30.36 -5.72 25.41
N LEU A 612 29.17 -6.29 25.60
CA LEU A 612 28.15 -6.28 24.56
C LEU A 612 27.61 -4.85 24.38
N LYS A 613 28.11 -4.18 23.35
CA LYS A 613 27.84 -2.78 23.03
C LYS A 613 27.10 -2.66 21.67
N VAL A 614 25.98 -1.94 21.68
CA VAL A 614 25.13 -1.73 20.48
C VAL A 614 24.99 -0.24 20.24
N SER A 615 25.12 0.17 18.97
CA SER A 615 24.78 1.51 18.50
C SER A 615 23.30 1.56 18.17
N LEU A 616 22.60 2.58 18.68
CA LEU A 616 21.23 2.92 18.30
C LEU A 616 21.26 4.17 17.45
N TRP A 617 20.60 4.13 16.29
CA TRP A 617 20.41 5.29 15.43
C TRP A 617 18.97 5.78 15.57
N ASN A 618 18.80 7.00 16.11
CA ASN A 618 17.51 7.66 16.19
C ASN A 618 17.07 8.12 14.79
N ARG A 619 15.96 7.60 14.33
CA ARG A 619 15.38 7.89 13.01
C ARG A 619 14.23 8.89 13.06
N LEU A 620 13.81 9.32 14.25
CA LEU A 620 12.82 10.39 14.43
C LEU A 620 13.41 11.73 13.99
N ASP A 621 12.51 12.64 13.57
CA ASP A 621 12.90 13.94 13.04
C ASP A 621 12.90 15.03 14.12
N PHE A 622 12.11 14.87 15.19
CA PHE A 622 11.90 15.90 16.21
C PHE A 622 12.08 15.42 17.64
N THR A 623 11.98 14.13 17.92
CA THR A 623 11.93 13.59 19.28
C THR A 623 13.24 12.90 19.67
N ASN A 624 13.76 13.22 20.83
CA ASN A 624 14.89 12.49 21.42
C ASN A 624 14.49 11.04 21.71
N LEU A 625 15.43 10.12 21.51
CA LEU A 625 15.12 8.70 21.57
C LEU A 625 14.68 8.25 22.98
N ASP A 626 15.30 8.81 24.03
CA ASP A 626 14.95 8.51 25.42
C ASP A 626 13.55 9.01 25.83
N ASP A 627 12.98 9.98 25.09
CA ASP A 627 11.59 10.42 25.27
C ASP A 627 10.60 9.57 24.47
N ALA A 628 11.05 8.95 23.37
CA ALA A 628 10.19 8.24 22.41
C ALA A 628 10.00 6.77 22.72
N VAL A 629 11.08 6.04 23.14
CA VAL A 629 11.03 4.57 23.19
C VAL A 629 11.54 3.96 24.49
N ILE A 630 10.96 2.81 24.81
CA ILE A 630 11.51 1.83 25.75
C ILE A 630 12.20 0.76 24.91
N VAL A 631 13.44 0.40 25.25
CA VAL A 631 14.18 -0.68 24.61
C VAL A 631 14.27 -1.87 25.55
N THR A 632 13.73 -3.01 25.12
CA THR A 632 13.91 -4.30 25.79
C THR A 632 14.82 -5.20 24.96
N TYR A 633 15.49 -6.13 25.60
CA TYR A 633 16.34 -7.11 24.93
C TYR A 633 16.02 -8.54 25.34
N GLU A 634 16.23 -9.46 24.41
CA GLU A 634 16.27 -10.90 24.63
C GLU A 634 17.54 -11.44 23.97
N ILE A 635 18.26 -12.31 24.69
CA ILE A 635 19.34 -13.10 24.12
C ILE A 635 18.89 -14.55 24.11
N LYS A 636 18.84 -15.14 22.92
CA LYS A 636 18.43 -16.54 22.73
C LYS A 636 19.51 -17.33 22.04
N GLU A 637 19.72 -18.57 22.50
CA GLU A 637 20.60 -19.58 21.93
C GLU A 637 19.71 -20.72 21.37
N GLU A 638 19.70 -20.92 20.06
CA GLU A 638 18.88 -21.93 19.39
C GLU A 638 17.39 -21.90 19.84
N GLY A 639 16.81 -20.71 19.96
CA GLY A 639 15.43 -20.48 20.44
C GLY A 639 15.27 -20.51 21.97
N ARG A 640 16.29 -20.95 22.74
CA ARG A 640 16.23 -20.97 24.20
C ARG A 640 16.64 -19.63 24.79
N LEU A 641 15.78 -19.04 25.59
CA LEU A 641 16.08 -17.79 26.28
C LEU A 641 17.25 -17.95 27.26
N LEU A 642 18.29 -17.16 27.09
CA LEU A 642 19.43 -17.06 27.99
C LEU A 642 19.31 -15.88 28.96
N SER A 643 18.92 -14.72 28.44
CA SER A 643 18.79 -13.47 29.21
C SER A 643 17.77 -12.55 28.56
N GLN A 644 17.10 -11.74 29.38
CA GLN A 644 16.19 -10.67 28.93
C GLN A 644 16.17 -9.52 29.91
N GLY A 645 15.83 -8.33 29.45
CA GLY A 645 15.72 -7.16 30.29
C GLY A 645 15.41 -5.88 29.52
N SER A 646 15.52 -4.75 30.22
CA SER A 646 15.40 -3.42 29.63
C SER A 646 16.74 -2.71 29.65
N VAL A 647 16.94 -1.86 28.65
CA VAL A 647 18.15 -1.04 28.52
C VAL A 647 17.80 0.43 28.76
N ALA A 648 18.60 1.12 29.56
CA ALA A 648 18.49 2.56 29.69
C ALA A 648 18.97 3.24 28.42
N VAL A 649 18.05 3.90 27.72
CA VAL A 649 18.33 4.64 26.49
C VAL A 649 18.91 6.00 26.88
N PRO A 650 20.11 6.39 26.42
CA PRO A 650 20.62 7.73 26.63
C PRO A 650 19.84 8.75 25.77
N SER A 651 19.96 10.03 26.06
CA SER A 651 19.47 11.06 25.18
C SER A 651 20.23 11.02 23.85
N ILE A 652 19.52 10.64 22.79
CA ILE A 652 20.06 10.59 21.42
C ILE A 652 19.17 11.52 20.57
N GLU A 653 19.77 12.62 20.11
CA GLU A 653 19.10 13.61 19.29
C GLU A 653 18.57 12.99 17.97
N PRO A 654 17.57 13.60 17.35
CA PRO A 654 17.09 13.21 16.02
C PRO A 654 18.23 13.05 15.01
N HIS A 655 18.19 11.96 14.23
CA HIS A 655 19.17 11.54 13.22
C HIS A 655 20.57 11.15 13.77
N GLU A 656 20.84 11.31 15.06
CA GLU A 656 22.12 10.99 15.68
C GLU A 656 22.20 9.52 16.13
N LYS A 657 23.42 9.10 16.44
CA LYS A 657 23.72 7.76 16.96
C LYS A 657 24.24 7.85 18.39
N GLY A 658 23.77 6.95 19.24
CA GLY A 658 24.26 6.75 20.59
C GLY A 658 24.53 5.29 20.88
N PHE A 659 25.04 4.96 22.06
CA PHE A 659 25.41 3.60 22.42
C PHE A 659 24.69 3.14 23.68
N VAL A 660 24.31 1.88 23.69
CA VAL A 660 23.81 1.17 24.87
C VAL A 660 24.69 -0.03 25.18
N LEU A 661 24.78 -0.37 26.46
CA LEU A 661 25.44 -1.59 26.93
C LEU A 661 24.39 -2.60 27.36
N ILE A 662 24.44 -3.79 26.79
CA ILE A 662 23.62 -4.92 27.25
C ILE A 662 24.36 -5.54 28.47
N PRO A 663 23.68 -5.71 29.62
CA PRO A 663 24.34 -6.09 30.87
C PRO A 663 25.09 -7.42 30.84
N GLU A 664 24.66 -8.33 29.95
CA GLU A 664 25.17 -9.69 29.86
C GLU A 664 25.81 -9.96 28.51
N THR A 665 27.01 -10.58 28.54
CA THR A 665 27.66 -11.10 27.33
C THR A 665 27.59 -12.63 27.39
N PRO A 666 26.85 -13.29 26.45
CA PRO A 666 26.75 -14.73 26.44
C PRO A 666 28.11 -15.37 26.06
N LYS A 667 28.49 -16.43 26.75
CA LYS A 667 29.55 -17.33 26.31
C LYS A 667 28.92 -18.51 25.61
N THR A 668 28.94 -18.51 24.29
CA THR A 668 28.28 -19.50 23.47
C THR A 668 29.17 -19.92 22.30
N ASN A 669 28.94 -21.13 21.79
CA ASN A 669 29.46 -21.64 20.54
C ASN A 669 28.33 -22.16 19.60
N LYS A 670 27.09 -21.73 19.89
CA LYS A 670 25.88 -22.08 19.15
C LYS A 670 25.19 -20.83 18.62
N ASN A 671 24.31 -20.98 17.65
CA ASN A 671 23.56 -19.88 17.08
C ASN A 671 22.84 -19.06 18.16
N THR A 672 23.30 -17.85 18.31
CA THR A 672 22.85 -16.95 19.39
C THR A 672 22.57 -15.57 18.83
N TYR A 673 21.36 -15.09 19.13
CA TYR A 673 20.88 -13.81 18.65
C TYR A 673 20.47 -12.90 19.81
N LEU A 674 20.79 -11.62 19.66
CA LEU A 674 20.25 -10.52 20.44
C LEU A 674 19.07 -9.91 19.69
N LYS A 675 17.87 -9.94 20.27
CA LYS A 675 16.71 -9.21 19.77
C LYS A 675 16.46 -7.99 20.65
N LEU A 676 16.39 -6.81 20.02
CA LEU A 676 16.01 -5.54 20.64
C LEU A 676 14.62 -5.19 20.18
N THR A 677 13.70 -4.93 21.10
CA THR A 677 12.32 -4.54 20.79
C THR A 677 12.10 -3.09 21.25
N TYR A 678 11.49 -2.28 20.39
CA TYR A 678 11.21 -0.86 20.58
C TYR A 678 9.73 -0.66 20.86
N THR A 679 9.39 -0.18 22.06
CA THR A 679 8.01 0.10 22.46
C THR A 679 7.85 1.59 22.72
N ALA A 680 6.78 2.20 22.20
CA ALA A 680 6.50 3.60 22.40
C ALA A 680 6.26 3.94 23.87
N LYS A 681 6.86 5.02 24.36
CA LYS A 681 6.64 5.51 25.73
C LYS A 681 5.23 6.10 25.92
N GLN A 682 4.80 6.16 27.18
CA GLN A 682 3.46 6.66 27.57
C GLN A 682 3.18 8.12 27.18
N ARG A 683 4.19 8.89 26.84
CA ARG A 683 4.04 10.31 26.43
C ARG A 683 3.59 10.49 24.98
N THR A 684 3.56 9.43 24.18
CA THR A 684 3.17 9.46 22.78
C THR A 684 1.73 8.97 22.60
N ALA A 685 1.08 9.38 21.50
CA ALA A 685 -0.25 8.88 21.13
C ALA A 685 -0.28 7.34 20.89
N LEU A 686 0.91 6.71 20.76
CA LEU A 686 1.10 5.29 20.51
C LEU A 686 1.55 4.52 21.76
N ALA A 687 1.41 5.09 22.94
CA ALA A 687 1.92 4.53 24.20
C ALA A 687 1.66 3.03 24.36
N GLY A 688 2.73 2.25 24.53
CA GLY A 688 2.64 0.79 24.68
C GLY A 688 2.66 -0.01 23.36
N GLU A 689 2.54 0.63 22.20
CA GLU A 689 2.64 -0.07 20.91
C GLU A 689 4.09 -0.46 20.61
N VAL A 690 4.28 -1.67 20.06
CA VAL A 690 5.58 -2.10 19.54
C VAL A 690 5.81 -1.43 18.19
N LEU A 691 6.85 -0.60 18.10
CA LEU A 691 7.22 0.16 16.91
C LEU A 691 8.10 -0.66 15.94
N GLY A 692 8.77 -1.69 16.45
CA GLY A 692 9.63 -2.57 15.66
C GLY A 692 10.71 -3.22 16.49
N PHE A 693 11.61 -3.89 15.82
CA PHE A 693 12.71 -4.62 16.45
C PHE A 693 13.97 -4.66 15.56
N ASP A 694 15.12 -4.93 16.16
CA ASP A 694 16.32 -5.39 15.47
C ASP A 694 16.74 -6.74 16.03
N GLN A 695 17.19 -7.63 15.17
CA GLN A 695 17.86 -8.86 15.57
C GLN A 695 19.30 -8.85 15.08
N ILE A 696 20.24 -9.13 15.98
CA ILE A 696 21.68 -9.09 15.75
C ILE A 696 22.25 -10.46 16.08
N ALA A 697 22.96 -11.07 15.13
CA ALA A 697 23.70 -12.29 15.38
C ALA A 697 24.89 -12.00 16.29
N LEU A 698 24.99 -12.68 17.41
CA LEU A 698 26.15 -12.64 18.32
C LEU A 698 27.11 -13.78 18.01
N PHE A 699 26.61 -14.91 17.60
CA PHE A 699 27.34 -16.05 17.12
C PHE A 699 26.49 -16.81 16.11
N GLU A 700 27.07 -17.18 15.00
CA GLU A 700 26.48 -18.08 14.00
C GLU A 700 27.44 -19.26 13.80
N GLU A 701 26.88 -20.45 13.98
CA GLU A 701 27.62 -21.68 13.76
C GLU A 701 27.90 -21.82 12.26
N GLN A 702 29.13 -22.23 11.94
CA GLN A 702 29.50 -22.61 10.58
C GLN A 702 28.84 -23.94 10.21
N ASP A 703 28.87 -24.30 8.93
CA ASP A 703 28.22 -25.49 8.34
C ASP A 703 28.18 -26.70 9.28
N GLU A 704 27.01 -27.26 9.53
CA GLU A 704 26.82 -28.43 10.36
C GLU A 704 27.26 -29.71 9.61
N VAL A 705 27.88 -30.64 10.32
CA VAL A 705 28.26 -31.94 9.73
C VAL A 705 27.14 -32.95 9.93
N LEU A 706 26.48 -33.32 8.84
CA LEU A 706 25.46 -34.39 8.85
C LEU A 706 26.16 -35.76 8.82
N THR A 707 26.23 -36.41 9.94
CA THR A 707 26.91 -37.73 10.07
C THR A 707 25.89 -38.85 10.17
N PRO A 708 25.92 -39.86 9.23
CA PRO A 708 25.04 -41.01 9.31
C PRO A 708 25.42 -41.88 10.52
N VAL A 709 24.41 -42.48 11.17
CA VAL A 709 24.60 -43.41 12.30
C VAL A 709 24.97 -44.77 11.75
N SER A 710 26.20 -45.19 12.05
CA SER A 710 26.76 -46.47 11.56
C SER A 710 26.68 -47.59 12.59
N LYS A 711 26.92 -48.84 12.15
CA LYS A 711 26.94 -50.04 13.00
C LYS A 711 28.04 -49.96 14.07
N THR A 712 29.15 -49.26 13.77
CA THR A 712 30.21 -49.04 14.76
C THR A 712 29.67 -48.19 15.92
N ALA A 713 28.75 -47.19 15.65
CA ALA A 713 28.14 -46.39 16.67
C ALA A 713 26.97 -47.10 17.38
N LEU A 714 26.18 -47.92 16.69
CA LEU A 714 25.02 -48.68 17.21
C LEU A 714 25.05 -50.16 16.82
N PRO A 715 25.92 -50.98 17.47
CA PRO A 715 26.09 -52.38 17.11
C PRO A 715 24.83 -53.29 17.28
N ALA A 716 23.89 -52.86 18.10
CA ALA A 716 22.67 -53.64 18.39
C ALA A 716 21.54 -53.46 17.36
N PHE A 717 21.66 -52.47 16.45
CA PHE A 717 20.65 -52.23 15.39
C PHE A 717 20.73 -53.28 14.30
N ALA A 718 19.57 -53.72 13.80
CA ALA A 718 19.47 -54.62 12.66
C ALA A 718 19.93 -53.89 11.36
N SER A 719 20.77 -54.55 10.58
CA SER A 719 21.15 -54.01 9.25
C SER A 719 19.97 -54.08 8.28
N TRP A 720 19.97 -53.21 7.30
CA TRP A 720 19.03 -53.26 6.20
C TRP A 720 19.26 -54.48 5.32
N SER A 721 18.18 -55.10 4.90
CA SER A 721 18.18 -56.11 3.82
C SER A 721 17.89 -55.37 2.51
N VAL A 722 18.75 -55.56 1.51
CA VAL A 722 18.63 -54.90 0.21
C VAL A 722 18.12 -55.90 -0.84
N ASN A 723 16.98 -55.55 -1.47
CA ASN A 723 16.46 -56.21 -2.65
C ASN A 723 16.61 -55.31 -3.85
N GLU A 724 17.34 -55.71 -4.86
CA GLU A 724 17.60 -54.92 -6.11
C GLU A 724 16.82 -55.51 -7.28
N THR A 725 16.09 -54.67 -7.97
CA THR A 725 15.47 -54.99 -9.27
C THR A 725 15.92 -53.97 -10.32
N ALA A 726 15.41 -54.12 -11.56
CA ALA A 726 15.70 -53.18 -12.63
C ALA A 726 15.14 -51.77 -12.31
N ASP A 727 14.06 -51.70 -11.55
CA ASP A 727 13.28 -50.48 -11.35
C ASP A 727 13.47 -49.83 -9.96
N ILE A 728 13.78 -50.67 -8.91
CA ILE A 728 13.84 -50.20 -7.52
C ILE A 728 15.01 -50.77 -6.76
N TYR A 729 15.45 -50.06 -5.71
CA TYR A 729 16.13 -50.61 -4.54
C TYR A 729 15.15 -50.61 -3.37
N GLU A 730 14.88 -51.79 -2.78
CA GLU A 730 14.01 -51.95 -1.64
C GLU A 730 14.85 -52.28 -0.40
N LEU A 731 14.80 -51.45 0.60
CA LEU A 731 15.48 -51.61 1.88
C LEU A 731 14.45 -52.07 2.92
N THR A 732 14.65 -53.19 3.52
CA THR A 732 13.69 -53.74 4.49
C THR A 732 14.36 -54.15 5.79
N ARG A 733 13.65 -53.97 6.89
CA ARG A 733 13.92 -54.54 8.21
C ARG A 733 12.59 -54.61 8.98
N ASP A 734 12.59 -55.19 10.16
CA ASP A 734 11.36 -55.41 10.92
C ASP A 734 10.48 -54.15 11.08
N GLY A 735 9.28 -54.18 10.51
CA GLY A 735 8.34 -53.04 10.52
C GLY A 735 8.67 -51.84 9.61
N GLU A 736 9.79 -51.87 8.90
CA GLU A 736 10.25 -50.76 8.06
C GLU A 736 10.55 -51.20 6.61
N CYS A 737 10.20 -50.33 5.66
CA CYS A 737 10.46 -50.51 4.23
C CYS A 737 10.68 -49.19 3.56
N ILE A 738 11.82 -49.02 2.90
CA ILE A 738 12.17 -47.83 2.14
C ILE A 738 12.40 -48.22 0.67
N VAL A 739 11.67 -47.64 -0.26
CA VAL A 739 11.79 -47.96 -1.69
C VAL A 739 12.35 -46.76 -2.43
N PHE A 740 13.51 -46.93 -3.03
CA PHE A 740 14.10 -45.97 -3.94
C PHE A 740 13.75 -46.34 -5.38
N ASP A 741 13.16 -45.37 -6.12
CA ASP A 741 12.82 -45.54 -7.52
C ASP A 741 14.04 -45.10 -8.39
N ARG A 742 14.55 -46.06 -9.17
CA ARG A 742 15.74 -45.84 -10.02
C ARG A 742 15.48 -44.96 -11.23
N HIS A 743 14.22 -44.76 -11.60
CA HIS A 743 13.81 -43.89 -12.72
C HIS A 743 13.53 -42.47 -12.26
N LEU A 744 13.00 -42.29 -11.04
CA LEU A 744 12.78 -40.97 -10.45
C LEU A 744 14.03 -40.41 -9.76
N GLY A 745 14.96 -41.29 -9.33
CA GLY A 745 16.15 -40.89 -8.59
C GLY A 745 15.87 -40.43 -7.14
N THR A 746 14.71 -40.80 -6.60
CA THR A 746 14.19 -40.42 -5.30
C THR A 746 13.44 -41.59 -4.64
N PHE A 747 12.96 -41.38 -3.41
CA PHE A 747 12.19 -42.43 -2.69
C PHE A 747 10.72 -42.39 -3.09
N ALA A 748 10.22 -43.55 -3.50
CA ALA A 748 8.81 -43.74 -3.87
C ALA A 748 7.92 -44.15 -2.69
N LYS A 749 8.52 -44.75 -1.65
CA LYS A 749 7.78 -45.23 -0.48
C LYS A 749 8.69 -45.25 0.74
N ILE A 750 8.15 -44.82 1.88
CA ILE A 750 8.79 -44.90 3.19
C ILE A 750 7.78 -45.42 4.18
N VAL A 751 8.01 -46.62 4.70
CA VAL A 751 7.18 -47.23 5.76
C VAL A 751 8.03 -47.30 7.02
N LYS A 752 7.48 -46.82 8.11
CA LYS A 752 8.02 -46.96 9.46
C LYS A 752 6.92 -47.43 10.41
N ASP A 753 7.21 -48.41 11.26
CA ASP A 753 6.23 -49.01 12.15
C ASP A 753 4.96 -49.51 11.44
N ASN A 754 5.09 -50.05 10.24
CA ASN A 754 4.03 -50.47 9.32
C ASN A 754 3.10 -49.35 8.80
N GLU A 755 3.43 -48.08 9.01
CA GLU A 755 2.67 -46.96 8.49
C GLU A 755 3.46 -46.26 7.35
N ASN A 756 2.75 -45.91 6.27
CA ASN A 756 3.35 -45.16 5.18
C ASN A 756 3.52 -43.68 5.55
N GLN A 757 4.72 -43.17 5.46
CA GLN A 757 5.10 -41.83 5.87
C GLN A 757 4.94 -40.77 4.78
N ILE A 758 4.92 -41.20 3.50
CA ILE A 758 4.70 -40.30 2.35
C ILE A 758 3.56 -40.84 1.48
N SER A 759 2.64 -39.98 1.08
CA SER A 759 1.46 -40.33 0.27
C SER A 759 1.79 -40.45 -1.23
N GLU A 760 2.84 -39.79 -1.71
CA GLU A 760 3.31 -39.81 -3.08
C GLU A 760 4.86 -39.91 -3.11
N PRO A 761 5.47 -40.38 -4.24
CA PRO A 761 6.92 -40.33 -4.40
C PRO A 761 7.49 -38.95 -4.19
N MET A 762 8.66 -38.84 -3.57
CA MET A 762 9.41 -37.62 -3.48
C MET A 762 9.76 -37.12 -4.89
N ARG A 763 9.85 -35.80 -5.06
CA ARG A 763 10.19 -35.15 -6.34
C ARG A 763 11.13 -33.99 -6.17
N PHE A 764 11.92 -33.68 -7.19
CA PHE A 764 12.64 -32.43 -7.24
C PHE A 764 11.70 -31.29 -7.69
N LEU A 765 11.74 -30.18 -6.97
CA LEU A 765 10.94 -28.99 -7.24
C LEU A 765 11.76 -27.99 -8.07
N THR A 766 11.19 -27.47 -9.14
CA THR A 766 11.82 -26.47 -10.03
C THR A 766 10.88 -25.32 -10.36
N PHE A 767 9.68 -25.28 -9.78
CA PHE A 767 8.64 -24.31 -10.05
C PHE A 767 7.90 -23.94 -8.76
N ARG A 768 7.44 -22.68 -8.69
CA ARG A 768 6.47 -22.19 -7.69
C ARG A 768 5.27 -21.61 -8.41
N ALA A 769 4.12 -21.55 -7.77
CA ALA A 769 2.99 -20.76 -8.26
C ALA A 769 3.45 -19.30 -8.36
N PRO A 770 3.46 -18.71 -9.55
CA PRO A 770 4.01 -17.36 -9.71
C PRO A 770 3.29 -16.35 -8.84
N THR A 771 4.06 -15.51 -8.16
CA THR A 771 3.48 -14.34 -7.48
C THR A 771 3.15 -13.26 -8.49
N ASN A 772 2.39 -12.25 -8.10
CA ASN A 772 2.13 -11.10 -8.96
C ASN A 772 3.44 -10.41 -9.41
N ASN A 773 4.45 -10.39 -8.55
CA ASN A 773 5.78 -9.87 -8.88
C ASN A 773 6.57 -10.74 -9.89
N ASP A 774 6.16 -11.98 -10.05
CA ASP A 774 6.71 -12.89 -11.06
C ASP A 774 6.04 -12.75 -12.44
N SER A 775 5.02 -11.89 -12.62
CA SER A 775 4.17 -11.81 -13.81
C SER A 775 4.94 -11.74 -15.15
N ALA A 776 6.02 -10.98 -15.19
CA ALA A 776 6.88 -10.87 -16.37
C ALA A 776 7.77 -12.09 -16.56
N VAL A 777 8.46 -12.55 -15.51
CA VAL A 777 9.43 -13.64 -15.58
C VAL A 777 8.78 -15.02 -15.63
N SER A 778 7.57 -15.18 -15.13
CA SER A 778 6.82 -16.45 -15.16
C SER A 778 6.60 -16.94 -16.60
N LYS A 779 6.47 -16.04 -17.57
CA LYS A 779 6.42 -16.37 -18.99
C LYS A 779 7.74 -17.02 -19.46
N GLU A 780 8.88 -16.51 -18.98
CA GLU A 780 10.20 -17.06 -19.27
C GLU A 780 10.34 -18.46 -18.64
N TRP A 781 9.88 -18.65 -17.37
CA TRP A 781 9.90 -19.95 -16.68
C TRP A 781 9.03 -21.01 -17.38
N ARG A 782 7.84 -20.62 -17.87
CA ARG A 782 6.95 -21.51 -18.64
C ARG A 782 7.54 -21.82 -20.01
N MET A 783 8.22 -20.89 -20.67
CA MET A 783 8.97 -21.15 -21.91
C MET A 783 10.16 -22.08 -21.68
N ALA A 784 10.84 -21.98 -20.54
CA ALA A 784 11.88 -22.92 -20.11
C ALA A 784 11.28 -24.28 -19.72
N GLY A 785 9.99 -24.32 -19.30
CA GLY A 785 9.25 -25.51 -18.94
C GLY A 785 9.53 -25.98 -17.51
N TYR A 786 9.84 -25.08 -16.60
CA TYR A 786 10.06 -25.43 -15.19
C TYR A 786 8.83 -26.01 -14.51
N ASP A 787 7.64 -25.58 -14.93
CA ASP A 787 6.31 -26.06 -14.50
C ASP A 787 5.97 -27.49 -14.92
N ARG A 788 6.75 -28.07 -15.85
CA ARG A 788 6.54 -29.43 -16.41
C ARG A 788 7.84 -30.19 -16.62
N SER A 789 8.80 -29.92 -15.77
CA SER A 789 10.11 -30.57 -15.83
C SER A 789 10.02 -32.06 -15.48
N THR A 790 10.93 -32.85 -16.03
CA THR A 790 11.06 -34.27 -15.80
C THR A 790 12.49 -34.65 -15.47
N VAL A 791 12.66 -35.69 -14.66
CA VAL A 791 13.96 -36.27 -14.32
C VAL A 791 14.31 -37.34 -15.32
N LYS A 792 15.58 -37.37 -15.74
CA LYS A 792 16.18 -38.49 -16.45
C LYS A 792 17.38 -39.01 -15.69
N VAL A 793 17.23 -40.16 -15.05
CA VAL A 793 18.32 -40.90 -14.41
C VAL A 793 19.13 -41.66 -15.47
N TYR A 794 20.44 -41.45 -15.47
CA TYR A 794 21.38 -42.11 -16.38
C TYR A 794 21.92 -43.39 -15.79
N GLU A 795 22.23 -43.37 -14.48
CA GLU A 795 22.81 -44.51 -13.79
C GLU A 795 22.50 -44.43 -12.28
N THR A 796 22.37 -45.59 -11.66
CA THR A 796 22.30 -45.75 -10.21
C THR A 796 23.18 -46.89 -9.78
N SER A 797 23.74 -46.78 -8.56
CA SER A 797 24.43 -47.88 -7.89
C SER A 797 24.14 -47.83 -6.40
N ILE A 798 24.21 -48.99 -5.76
CA ILE A 798 23.99 -49.14 -4.33
C ILE A 798 25.19 -49.83 -3.69
N GLN A 799 25.56 -49.39 -2.50
CA GLN A 799 26.59 -50.07 -1.68
C GLN A 799 26.25 -49.98 -0.21
N GLU A 800 26.77 -50.89 0.58
CA GLU A 800 26.65 -50.84 2.05
C GLU A 800 28.05 -50.72 2.66
N THR A 801 28.15 -49.77 3.62
CA THR A 801 29.40 -49.58 4.38
C THR A 801 29.04 -49.36 5.85
N ASP A 802 29.47 -50.30 6.71
CA ASP A 802 29.25 -50.27 8.18
C ASP A 802 27.72 -50.08 8.55
N GLY A 803 26.85 -50.78 7.80
CA GLY A 803 25.41 -50.75 8.00
C GLY A 803 24.67 -49.55 7.40
N VAL A 804 25.41 -48.58 6.83
CA VAL A 804 24.84 -47.46 6.09
C VAL A 804 24.72 -47.82 4.61
N ILE A 805 23.52 -47.67 4.07
CA ILE A 805 23.26 -47.86 2.63
C ILE A 805 23.51 -46.56 1.88
N GLU A 806 24.38 -46.59 0.88
CA GLU A 806 24.63 -45.48 -0.01
C GLU A 806 24.09 -45.78 -1.42
N ILE A 807 23.21 -44.92 -1.92
CA ILE A 807 22.68 -44.94 -3.29
C ILE A 807 23.24 -43.78 -4.05
N HIS A 808 24.03 -44.03 -5.08
CA HIS A 808 24.57 -43.02 -5.98
C HIS A 808 23.67 -42.93 -7.20
N SER A 809 23.31 -41.73 -7.62
CA SER A 809 22.54 -41.51 -8.84
C SER A 809 23.10 -40.33 -9.63
N ARG A 810 23.16 -40.44 -10.94
CA ARG A 810 23.49 -39.35 -11.88
C ARG A 810 22.31 -39.12 -12.78
N PHE A 811 21.83 -37.92 -12.81
CA PHE A 811 20.61 -37.57 -13.52
C PHE A 811 20.61 -36.14 -14.05
N SER A 812 19.63 -35.81 -14.84
CA SER A 812 19.36 -34.47 -15.31
C SER A 812 17.86 -34.12 -15.14
N ILE A 813 17.60 -32.83 -15.08
CA ILE A 813 16.24 -32.28 -15.10
C ILE A 813 16.09 -31.41 -16.35
N ALA A 814 15.04 -31.69 -17.12
CA ALA A 814 14.73 -31.02 -18.37
C ALA A 814 13.22 -30.92 -18.58
N SER A 815 12.80 -30.05 -19.46
CA SER A 815 11.41 -30.05 -19.95
C SER A 815 11.34 -30.65 -21.36
N PRO A 816 10.14 -31.05 -21.82
CA PRO A 816 9.95 -31.48 -23.20
C PRO A 816 10.47 -30.46 -24.20
N ALA A 817 11.14 -30.96 -25.26
CA ALA A 817 11.72 -30.15 -26.34
C ALA A 817 12.84 -29.17 -25.92
N LYS A 818 13.41 -29.32 -24.73
CA LYS A 818 14.54 -28.53 -24.22
C LYS A 818 15.70 -29.43 -23.81
N GLN A 819 16.92 -28.90 -23.82
CA GLN A 819 18.07 -29.55 -23.18
C GLN A 819 17.94 -29.49 -21.66
N PRO A 820 18.67 -30.34 -20.92
CA PRO A 820 18.68 -30.26 -19.46
C PRO A 820 19.22 -28.92 -18.97
N PHE A 821 18.42 -28.30 -18.09
CA PHE A 821 18.83 -27.09 -17.36
C PHE A 821 19.56 -27.41 -16.06
N LEU A 822 19.40 -28.62 -15.52
CA LEU A 822 20.15 -29.13 -14.37
C LEU A 822 20.81 -30.48 -14.72
N ARG A 823 22.08 -30.67 -14.34
CA ARG A 823 22.82 -31.94 -14.39
C ARG A 823 23.40 -32.19 -13.01
N LEU A 824 22.96 -33.26 -12.38
CA LEU A 824 23.12 -33.48 -10.97
C LEU A 824 23.69 -34.88 -10.68
N GLN A 825 24.44 -34.97 -9.58
CA GLN A 825 24.86 -36.19 -8.92
C GLN A 825 24.34 -36.16 -7.49
N ALA A 826 23.64 -37.20 -7.07
CA ALA A 826 23.14 -37.35 -5.73
C ALA A 826 23.74 -38.57 -5.07
N VAL A 827 24.09 -38.42 -3.80
CA VAL A 827 24.42 -39.53 -2.89
C VAL A 827 23.37 -39.51 -1.79
N TRP A 828 22.54 -40.53 -1.79
CA TRP A 828 21.55 -40.76 -0.74
C TRP A 828 22.12 -41.76 0.26
N LYS A 829 22.19 -41.41 1.53
CA LYS A 829 22.61 -42.32 2.61
C LYS A 829 21.43 -42.63 3.47
N VAL A 830 21.14 -43.94 3.68
CA VAL A 830 20.15 -44.42 4.64
C VAL A 830 20.92 -45.09 5.77
N ASP A 831 20.85 -44.48 6.94
CA ASP A 831 21.58 -44.94 8.11
C ASP A 831 20.80 -46.02 8.94
N LEU A 832 21.39 -46.44 10.03
CA LEU A 832 20.78 -47.49 10.90
C LEU A 832 19.56 -46.98 11.68
N GLU A 833 19.36 -45.66 11.83
CA GLU A 833 18.15 -45.11 12.45
C GLU A 833 17.04 -44.84 11.44
N GLY A 834 17.32 -45.06 10.15
CA GLY A 834 16.40 -44.74 9.05
C GLY A 834 16.47 -43.29 8.62
N THR A 835 17.49 -42.54 9.07
CA THR A 835 17.75 -41.17 8.58
C THR A 835 18.21 -41.22 7.14
N ILE A 836 17.60 -40.43 6.29
CA ILE A 836 17.97 -40.27 4.88
C ILE A 836 18.77 -38.98 4.73
N ILE A 837 20.00 -39.03 4.30
CA ILE A 837 20.85 -37.86 4.03
C ILE A 837 21.04 -37.76 2.51
N LEU A 838 20.65 -36.61 1.94
CA LEU A 838 20.93 -36.27 0.55
C LEU A 838 22.18 -35.40 0.50
N SER A 839 23.17 -35.78 -0.26
CA SER A 839 24.27 -34.91 -0.73
C SER A 839 24.14 -34.73 -2.24
N LEU A 840 23.92 -33.53 -2.70
CA LEU A 840 23.69 -33.17 -4.10
C LEU A 840 24.81 -32.26 -4.60
N ASP A 841 25.37 -32.57 -5.74
CA ASP A 841 26.34 -31.75 -6.49
C ASP A 841 25.91 -31.65 -7.95
N GLY A 842 26.04 -30.48 -8.57
CA GLY A 842 25.70 -30.35 -9.97
C GLY A 842 25.80 -28.96 -10.53
N ASN A 843 25.34 -28.83 -11.78
CA ASN A 843 25.44 -27.58 -12.53
C ASN A 843 24.08 -27.16 -13.07
N PHE A 844 23.81 -25.85 -12.98
CA PHE A 844 22.72 -25.16 -13.63
C PHE A 844 23.26 -24.50 -14.94
N ASP A 845 22.50 -24.66 -16.03
CA ASP A 845 22.85 -24.05 -17.33
C ASP A 845 22.30 -22.60 -17.38
N LYS A 846 23.20 -21.63 -17.29
CA LYS A 846 22.90 -20.20 -17.31
C LYS A 846 22.26 -19.65 -18.60
N VAL A 847 22.15 -20.45 -19.64
CA VAL A 847 21.39 -20.10 -20.87
C VAL A 847 19.87 -20.00 -20.53
N PHE A 848 19.43 -20.71 -19.51
CA PHE A 848 18.06 -20.64 -19.02
C PHE A 848 17.83 -19.44 -18.09
N PRO A 849 16.59 -18.94 -17.95
CA PRO A 849 16.25 -17.95 -16.92
C PRO A 849 16.56 -18.53 -15.52
N TYR A 850 16.73 -17.67 -14.52
CA TYR A 850 16.94 -18.12 -13.14
C TYR A 850 15.78 -19.00 -12.66
N LEU A 851 16.09 -19.95 -11.76
CA LEU A 851 15.07 -20.84 -11.19
C LEU A 851 14.22 -20.09 -10.16
N PRO A 852 12.87 -20.25 -10.18
CA PRO A 852 12.02 -19.71 -9.10
C PRO A 852 12.27 -20.38 -7.75
N ARG A 853 12.50 -21.71 -7.81
CA ARG A 853 12.77 -22.58 -6.65
C ARG A 853 13.61 -23.77 -7.11
N PHE A 854 14.43 -24.29 -6.22
CA PHE A 854 15.03 -25.62 -6.36
C PHE A 854 15.06 -26.33 -5.00
N GLY A 855 14.48 -27.54 -4.93
CA GLY A 855 14.36 -28.26 -3.69
C GLY A 855 13.81 -29.67 -3.84
N LEU A 856 13.46 -30.27 -2.72
CA LEU A 856 12.84 -31.59 -2.60
C LEU A 856 11.40 -31.45 -2.08
N GLY A 857 10.44 -32.02 -2.81
CA GLY A 857 9.02 -32.06 -2.45
C GLY A 857 8.60 -33.41 -1.91
N LEU A 858 7.81 -33.40 -0.86
CA LEU A 858 7.17 -34.57 -0.23
C LEU A 858 5.67 -34.29 -0.10
N LYS A 859 4.87 -35.35 -0.06
CA LYS A 859 3.46 -35.27 0.34
C LYS A 859 3.24 -36.20 1.54
N LEU A 860 2.86 -35.64 2.68
CA LEU A 860 2.58 -36.35 3.92
C LEU A 860 1.09 -36.67 4.03
N PRO A 861 0.69 -37.64 4.89
CA PRO A 861 -0.71 -37.85 5.26
C PRO A 861 -1.35 -36.59 5.83
N ASN A 862 -2.66 -36.40 5.61
CA ASN A 862 -3.41 -35.19 5.92
C ASN A 862 -3.52 -34.85 7.41
N ASP A 863 -3.28 -35.82 8.31
CA ASP A 863 -3.32 -35.62 9.76
C ASP A 863 -2.03 -35.05 10.38
N LYS A 864 -1.00 -34.83 9.59
CA LYS A 864 0.34 -34.34 10.03
C LYS A 864 0.42 -32.82 10.00
N THR A 865 -0.36 -32.13 10.84
CA THR A 865 -0.57 -30.68 10.77
C THR A 865 0.33 -29.83 11.65
N ASP A 866 0.93 -30.43 12.71
CA ASP A 866 1.80 -29.68 13.62
C ASP A 866 3.14 -29.35 12.96
N VAL A 867 3.59 -28.14 13.09
CA VAL A 867 4.83 -27.64 12.50
C VAL A 867 5.73 -27.01 13.56
N THR A 868 7.00 -27.40 13.57
CA THR A 868 8.05 -26.71 14.33
C THR A 868 9.22 -26.39 13.39
N TYR A 869 9.73 -25.17 13.43
CA TYR A 869 10.94 -24.83 12.66
C TYR A 869 11.84 -23.84 13.43
N TYR A 870 13.10 -23.80 13.06
CA TYR A 870 14.06 -22.80 13.53
C TYR A 870 14.61 -22.06 12.31
N GLY A 871 14.17 -20.83 12.13
CA GLY A 871 14.42 -19.98 10.97
C GLY A 871 13.70 -18.64 11.10
N TYR A 872 13.58 -17.89 10.02
CA TYR A 872 12.80 -16.65 10.02
C TYR A 872 11.28 -16.94 10.14
N GLY A 873 10.66 -16.34 11.16
CA GLY A 873 9.24 -16.39 11.44
C GLY A 873 8.81 -15.22 12.36
N PRO A 874 7.55 -15.13 12.78
CA PRO A 874 6.43 -16.06 12.51
C PRO A 874 5.81 -15.92 11.11
N TYR A 875 6.00 -14.78 10.44
CA TYR A 875 5.42 -14.51 9.12
C TYR A 875 6.20 -15.23 8.02
N GLU A 876 5.56 -15.43 6.86
CA GLU A 876 6.25 -15.90 5.66
C GLU A 876 7.48 -15.02 5.37
N SER A 877 8.52 -15.65 4.87
CA SER A 877 9.78 -14.96 4.64
C SER A 877 10.53 -15.53 3.44
N TYR A 878 11.21 -14.62 2.72
CA TYR A 878 12.00 -14.91 1.54
C TYR A 878 13.34 -14.18 1.63
N SER A 879 14.27 -14.46 0.74
CA SER A 879 15.62 -13.90 0.79
C SER A 879 15.66 -12.37 0.79
N ASP A 880 14.67 -11.72 0.19
CA ASP A 880 14.51 -10.26 0.06
C ASP A 880 13.32 -9.69 0.87
N LYS A 881 12.49 -10.56 1.48
CA LYS A 881 11.30 -10.20 2.27
C LYS A 881 11.32 -10.95 3.60
N HIS A 882 11.94 -10.39 4.64
CA HIS A 882 12.03 -11.03 5.96
C HIS A 882 12.20 -10.03 7.12
N ARG A 883 11.92 -8.73 6.90
CA ARG A 883 12.01 -7.71 7.96
C ARG A 883 10.88 -7.81 8.97
N ALA A 884 9.73 -8.37 8.57
CA ALA A 884 8.64 -8.70 9.49
C ALA A 884 8.99 -9.82 10.48
N SER A 885 9.98 -10.63 10.15
CA SER A 885 10.33 -11.88 10.82
C SER A 885 11.72 -11.81 11.49
N TRP A 886 11.97 -12.73 12.41
CA TRP A 886 13.26 -12.92 13.06
C TRP A 886 13.59 -14.41 13.19
N VAL A 887 14.87 -14.73 13.36
CA VAL A 887 15.30 -16.12 13.57
C VAL A 887 14.99 -16.55 15.00
N ASP A 888 14.15 -17.56 15.12
CA ASP A 888 13.79 -18.18 16.41
C ASP A 888 13.22 -19.59 16.16
N ARG A 889 12.92 -20.31 17.24
CA ARG A 889 12.09 -21.50 17.16
C ARG A 889 10.62 -21.09 17.20
N PHE A 890 9.87 -21.58 16.22
CA PHE A 890 8.43 -21.39 16.11
C PHE A 890 7.71 -22.74 16.11
N ASP A 891 6.61 -22.80 16.86
CA ASP A 891 5.65 -23.91 16.87
C ASP A 891 4.32 -23.36 16.31
N THR A 892 3.80 -23.98 15.24
CA THR A 892 2.63 -23.51 14.49
C THR A 892 1.89 -24.71 13.86
N THR A 893 0.95 -24.43 12.96
CA THR A 893 0.26 -25.45 12.17
C THR A 893 0.39 -25.17 10.66
N VAL A 894 0.16 -26.19 9.83
CA VAL A 894 0.14 -26.04 8.36
C VAL A 894 -0.89 -25.00 7.91
N ASP A 895 -2.04 -24.95 8.62
CA ASP A 895 -3.10 -23.99 8.29
C ASP A 895 -2.72 -22.54 8.64
N ASP A 896 -2.00 -22.34 9.76
CA ASP A 896 -1.53 -21.00 10.19
C ASP A 896 -0.34 -20.47 9.36
N MET A 897 0.32 -21.34 8.61
CA MET A 897 1.38 -20.93 7.68
C MET A 897 0.83 -20.38 6.36
N PHE A 898 -0.43 -20.64 6.04
CA PHE A 898 -1.05 -20.25 4.78
C PHE A 898 -1.47 -18.78 4.81
N GLU A 899 -0.98 -17.98 3.84
CA GLU A 899 -1.45 -16.62 3.62
C GLU A 899 -2.53 -16.61 2.52
N ASP A 900 -3.73 -16.18 2.88
CA ASP A 900 -4.93 -16.29 2.02
C ASP A 900 -5.06 -15.12 1.07
N TYR A 901 -4.10 -14.96 0.14
CA TYR A 901 -4.16 -13.97 -0.93
C TYR A 901 -5.39 -14.20 -1.82
N VAL A 902 -6.14 -13.13 -2.12
CA VAL A 902 -7.37 -13.22 -2.95
C VAL A 902 -7.07 -13.83 -4.31
N PHE A 903 -5.95 -13.45 -4.94
CA PHE A 903 -5.39 -14.14 -6.10
C PHE A 903 -4.34 -15.16 -5.62
N PRO A 904 -4.65 -16.48 -5.72
CA PRO A 904 -3.76 -17.52 -5.21
C PRO A 904 -2.38 -17.51 -5.87
N GLN A 905 -1.35 -17.68 -5.07
CA GLN A 905 0.04 -17.60 -5.48
C GLN A 905 0.96 -18.24 -4.44
N GLU A 906 2.26 -18.34 -4.70
CA GLU A 906 3.25 -18.78 -3.73
C GLU A 906 3.11 -17.99 -2.42
N ASN A 907 3.06 -18.70 -1.28
CA ASN A 907 2.94 -18.10 0.06
C ASN A 907 3.45 -19.07 1.14
N GLY A 908 3.58 -18.59 2.38
CA GLY A 908 3.85 -19.42 3.57
C GLY A 908 5.24 -20.06 3.61
N SER A 909 6.21 -19.61 2.80
CA SER A 909 7.60 -20.08 2.90
C SER A 909 8.32 -19.44 4.09
N HIS A 910 9.26 -20.15 4.73
CA HIS A 910 10.13 -19.66 5.78
C HIS A 910 11.59 -19.74 5.34
N TYR A 911 12.26 -18.60 5.33
CA TYR A 911 13.63 -18.42 4.88
C TYR A 911 14.64 -18.77 5.98
N ASN A 912 15.83 -19.25 5.57
CA ASN A 912 16.99 -19.49 6.44
C ASN A 912 16.70 -20.45 7.61
N CYS A 913 15.94 -21.52 7.34
CA CYS A 913 15.65 -22.55 8.33
C CYS A 913 16.84 -23.51 8.50
N GLN A 914 17.22 -23.79 9.72
CA GLN A 914 18.24 -24.80 10.05
C GLN A 914 17.63 -26.18 10.17
N TYR A 915 16.42 -26.26 10.75
CA TYR A 915 15.60 -27.45 10.79
C TYR A 915 14.12 -27.10 10.70
N ALA A 916 13.33 -28.07 10.24
CA ALA A 916 11.88 -28.01 10.25
C ALA A 916 11.30 -29.41 10.53
N SER A 917 10.15 -29.44 11.19
CA SER A 917 9.36 -30.67 11.34
C SER A 917 7.90 -30.42 10.97
N VAL A 918 7.26 -31.42 10.34
CA VAL A 918 5.85 -31.44 10.01
C VAL A 918 5.30 -32.77 10.44
N GLY A 919 4.42 -32.78 11.46
CA GLY A 919 4.00 -34.03 12.13
C GLY A 919 5.21 -34.82 12.61
N ASN A 920 5.43 -35.99 12.05
CA ASN A 920 6.57 -36.85 12.38
C ASN A 920 7.78 -36.72 11.43
N LEU A 921 7.68 -35.93 10.38
CA LEU A 921 8.81 -35.57 9.54
C LEU A 921 9.73 -34.58 10.27
N TYR A 922 11.02 -34.85 10.27
CA TYR A 922 12.04 -33.91 10.72
C TYR A 922 13.10 -33.75 9.61
N ALA A 923 13.40 -32.53 9.23
CA ALA A 923 14.40 -32.19 8.23
C ALA A 923 15.45 -31.23 8.82
N LYS A 924 16.73 -31.41 8.47
CA LYS A 924 17.83 -30.58 8.95
C LYS A 924 18.85 -30.36 7.82
N GLY A 925 19.17 -29.11 7.53
CA GLY A 925 20.17 -28.76 6.53
C GLY A 925 21.58 -28.71 7.09
N LYS A 926 22.60 -29.06 6.26
CA LYS A 926 24.00 -28.71 6.53
C LYS A 926 24.21 -27.19 6.52
N LYS A 927 23.54 -26.53 5.60
CA LYS A 927 23.35 -25.08 5.53
C LYS A 927 21.87 -24.76 5.67
N PRO A 928 21.52 -23.56 6.12
CA PRO A 928 20.12 -23.16 6.15
C PRO A 928 19.45 -23.31 4.78
N PHE A 929 18.18 -23.67 4.81
CA PHE A 929 17.32 -23.91 3.62
C PHE A 929 16.01 -23.13 3.75
N SER A 930 15.19 -23.08 2.68
CA SER A 930 13.82 -22.56 2.79
C SER A 930 12.83 -23.71 2.97
N PHE A 931 11.80 -23.45 3.78
CA PHE A 931 10.83 -24.47 4.18
C PHE A 931 9.41 -23.99 3.97
N GLN A 932 8.53 -24.86 3.48
CA GLN A 932 7.10 -24.61 3.31
C GLN A 932 6.30 -25.87 3.61
N ALA A 933 5.15 -25.72 4.24
CA ALA A 933 4.14 -26.77 4.36
C ALA A 933 2.76 -26.20 4.00
N SER A 934 2.00 -26.90 3.13
CA SER A 934 0.73 -26.38 2.61
C SER A 934 -0.25 -27.51 2.31
N ARG A 935 -1.56 -27.24 2.44
CA ARG A 935 -2.61 -28.12 1.94
C ARG A 935 -2.81 -28.01 0.43
N TYR A 936 -2.20 -27.04 -0.22
CA TYR A 936 -2.36 -26.76 -1.64
C TYR A 936 -1.07 -27.04 -2.38
N SER A 937 -1.20 -27.68 -3.54
CA SER A 937 -0.06 -27.84 -4.45
C SER A 937 0.24 -26.53 -5.16
N GLU A 938 1.47 -26.38 -5.66
CA GLU A 938 1.84 -25.26 -6.54
C GLU A 938 0.94 -25.19 -7.79
N LYS A 939 0.43 -26.32 -8.28
CA LYS A 939 -0.50 -26.37 -9.40
C LYS A 939 -1.89 -25.84 -9.02
N GLU A 940 -2.42 -26.22 -7.85
CA GLU A 940 -3.71 -25.70 -7.37
C GLU A 940 -3.68 -24.19 -7.21
N LEU A 941 -2.61 -23.65 -6.62
CA LEU A 941 -2.43 -22.20 -6.48
C LEU A 941 -2.28 -21.47 -7.83
N ASP A 942 -1.61 -22.11 -8.81
CA ASP A 942 -1.34 -21.51 -10.12
C ASP A 942 -2.56 -21.49 -11.07
N GLU A 943 -3.49 -22.42 -10.91
CA GLU A 943 -4.64 -22.60 -11.80
C GLU A 943 -5.90 -21.86 -11.34
N LYS A 944 -5.95 -21.37 -10.09
CA LYS A 944 -7.14 -20.70 -9.54
C LYS A 944 -7.05 -19.18 -9.67
N ALA A 945 -8.18 -18.58 -10.02
CA ALA A 945 -8.29 -17.12 -10.10
C ALA A 945 -8.59 -16.49 -8.74
N HIS A 946 -9.29 -17.22 -7.86
CA HIS A 946 -9.70 -16.70 -6.55
C HIS A 946 -9.43 -17.71 -5.44
N ASN A 947 -9.12 -17.21 -4.25
CA ASN A 947 -8.87 -18.03 -3.05
C ASN A 947 -10.08 -18.88 -2.64
N PHE A 948 -11.30 -18.39 -2.85
CA PHE A 948 -12.51 -19.17 -2.54
C PHE A 948 -12.72 -20.38 -3.45
N GLU A 949 -12.00 -20.48 -4.57
CA GLU A 949 -12.01 -21.63 -5.49
C GLU A 949 -11.05 -22.74 -5.06
N LEU A 950 -10.12 -22.44 -4.14
CA LEU A 950 -9.10 -23.40 -3.70
C LEU A 950 -9.71 -24.62 -3.00
N VAL A 951 -9.24 -25.80 -3.41
CA VAL A 951 -9.64 -27.09 -2.83
C VAL A 951 -8.43 -27.72 -2.12
N PRO A 952 -8.48 -27.92 -0.80
CA PRO A 952 -7.39 -28.55 -0.08
C PRO A 952 -7.17 -30.00 -0.55
N SER A 953 -5.92 -30.40 -0.62
CA SER A 953 -5.50 -31.76 -0.97
C SER A 953 -5.88 -32.76 0.12
N ASP A 954 -5.82 -34.03 -0.22
CA ASP A 954 -5.93 -35.19 0.71
C ASP A 954 -4.63 -35.46 1.50
N GLY A 955 -3.61 -34.59 1.37
CA GLY A 955 -2.33 -34.65 2.07
C GLY A 955 -1.70 -33.29 2.21
N ILE A 956 -0.56 -33.24 2.88
CA ILE A 956 0.21 -32.02 3.13
C ILE A 956 1.44 -32.01 2.22
N TYR A 957 1.55 -30.99 1.37
CA TYR A 957 2.74 -30.74 0.57
C TYR A 957 3.81 -30.07 1.43
N VAL A 958 5.00 -30.67 1.45
CA VAL A 958 6.18 -30.10 2.13
C VAL A 958 7.25 -29.84 1.09
N ALA A 959 7.76 -28.63 1.08
CA ALA A 959 8.92 -28.23 0.27
C ALA A 959 10.12 -27.97 1.18
N LEU A 960 11.22 -28.63 0.87
CA LEU A 960 12.54 -28.43 1.46
C LEU A 960 13.42 -27.86 0.35
N ASP A 961 13.61 -26.55 0.32
CA ASP A 961 14.28 -25.89 -0.80
C ASP A 961 15.76 -25.64 -0.52
N TYR A 962 16.64 -26.07 -1.42
CA TYR A 962 18.01 -25.57 -1.47
C TYR A 962 18.00 -24.06 -1.40
N LYS A 963 17.21 -23.45 -2.28
CA LYS A 963 16.90 -22.01 -2.30
C LYS A 963 15.55 -21.76 -2.98
N GLN A 964 14.99 -20.61 -2.65
CA GLN A 964 13.92 -19.99 -3.40
C GLN A 964 14.37 -18.58 -3.82
N SER A 965 14.10 -18.18 -5.08
CA SER A 965 14.34 -16.81 -5.52
C SER A 965 13.44 -15.83 -4.77
N GLY A 966 13.92 -14.62 -4.60
CA GLY A 966 13.19 -13.56 -3.90
C GLY A 966 11.83 -13.25 -4.53
N ILE A 967 11.09 -12.37 -3.88
CA ILE A 967 9.76 -11.92 -4.32
C ILE A 967 9.86 -10.69 -5.20
N GLY A 968 10.71 -9.71 -4.82
CA GLY A 968 10.82 -8.43 -5.52
C GLY A 968 9.58 -7.56 -5.46
N SER A 969 9.50 -6.63 -6.40
CA SER A 969 8.39 -5.67 -6.58
C SER A 969 8.05 -5.45 -8.06
N ASN A 970 8.23 -6.48 -8.90
CA ASN A 970 8.14 -6.38 -10.36
C ASN A 970 6.73 -6.54 -10.94
N SER A 971 5.69 -6.51 -10.12
CA SER A 971 4.31 -6.34 -10.62
C SER A 971 4.13 -4.97 -11.28
N CYS A 972 4.75 -3.93 -10.69
CA CYS A 972 5.01 -2.64 -11.30
C CYS A 972 6.37 -2.12 -10.79
N GLY A 973 7.44 -2.34 -11.52
CA GLY A 973 8.78 -1.93 -11.06
C GLY A 973 9.91 -2.73 -11.69
N PRO A 974 11.15 -2.59 -11.17
CA PRO A 974 12.32 -3.26 -11.72
C PRO A 974 12.28 -4.77 -11.50
N ARG A 975 12.96 -5.50 -12.38
CA ARG A 975 13.18 -6.93 -12.20
C ARG A 975 13.89 -7.22 -10.87
N LEU A 976 13.60 -8.40 -10.30
CA LEU A 976 14.28 -8.92 -9.12
C LEU A 976 15.80 -8.81 -9.26
N ALA A 977 16.47 -8.26 -8.26
CA ALA A 977 17.92 -8.09 -8.25
C ALA A 977 18.64 -9.45 -8.34
N GLU A 978 19.74 -9.49 -9.09
CA GLU A 978 20.49 -10.75 -9.36
C GLU A 978 20.91 -11.50 -8.08
N LYS A 979 21.21 -10.78 -7.00
CA LYS A 979 21.61 -11.36 -5.72
C LYS A 979 20.50 -12.20 -5.06
N TYR A 980 19.25 -12.04 -5.46
CA TYR A 980 18.09 -12.77 -4.96
C TYR A 980 17.60 -13.86 -5.94
N GLN A 981 18.29 -14.02 -7.08
CA GLN A 981 17.97 -15.02 -8.10
C GLN A 981 18.78 -16.31 -7.87
N ILE A 982 18.17 -17.47 -8.06
CA ILE A 982 18.90 -18.76 -8.13
C ILE A 982 19.53 -18.87 -9.53
N ARG A 983 20.79 -18.45 -9.63
CA ARG A 983 21.53 -18.35 -10.90
C ARG A 983 22.95 -18.84 -10.80
N GLU A 984 23.31 -19.47 -9.68
CA GLU A 984 24.61 -20.08 -9.47
C GLU A 984 24.83 -21.21 -10.49
N GLU A 985 26.01 -21.21 -11.14
CA GLU A 985 26.37 -22.29 -12.05
C GLU A 985 26.53 -23.61 -11.32
N LYS A 986 27.08 -23.58 -10.10
CA LYS A 986 27.31 -24.76 -9.26
C LYS A 986 26.28 -24.82 -8.12
N ILE A 987 25.66 -25.98 -7.99
CA ILE A 987 24.72 -26.28 -6.89
C ILE A 987 25.38 -27.33 -6.00
N GLU A 988 25.54 -27.03 -4.72
CA GLU A 988 25.99 -27.96 -3.67
C GLU A 988 24.98 -27.90 -2.53
N TRP A 989 24.35 -29.01 -2.22
CA TRP A 989 23.32 -29.07 -1.18
C TRP A 989 23.40 -30.36 -0.40
N GLU A 990 23.24 -30.27 0.93
CA GLU A 990 23.18 -31.42 1.82
C GLU A 990 22.07 -31.22 2.86
N ILE A 991 21.17 -32.22 2.96
CA ILE A 991 20.02 -32.20 3.87
C ILE A 991 19.75 -33.61 4.42
N SER A 992 19.35 -33.71 5.68
CA SER A 992 18.89 -34.94 6.31
C SER A 992 17.37 -34.91 6.56
N ILE A 993 16.74 -36.04 6.39
CA ILE A 993 15.31 -36.25 6.57
C ILE A 993 15.11 -37.49 7.46
N ARG A 994 14.27 -37.37 8.47
CA ARG A 994 13.96 -38.44 9.39
C ARG A 994 12.46 -38.45 9.71
N PHE A 995 11.89 -39.63 9.91
CA PHE A 995 10.52 -39.77 10.41
C PHE A 995 10.56 -40.36 11.84
N ASP A 996 10.12 -39.57 12.81
CA ASP A 996 10.13 -39.93 14.23
C ASP A 996 8.73 -40.25 14.72
N ASN A 997 8.57 -41.30 15.50
CA ASN A 997 7.35 -41.50 16.27
C ASN A 997 7.38 -40.51 17.44
N GLY A 998 6.43 -39.56 17.49
CA GLY A 998 6.39 -38.51 18.49
C GLY A 998 6.57 -39.02 19.91
N ASN A 999 7.73 -38.80 20.48
CA ASN A 999 8.06 -38.89 21.90
C ASN A 999 8.79 -37.59 22.28
#